data_4bd21e667aae2aba03a39e84ba36dde8
#
_entry.id   4bd21e667aae2aba03a39e84ba36dde8
#
_cell.length_a   1.000
_cell.length_b   1.000
_cell.length_c   1.000
_cell.angle_alpha   90.00
_cell.angle_beta   90.00
_cell.angle_gamma   90.00
#
_symmetry.space_group_name_H-M   'P 1'
#
loop_
_entity.id
_entity.type
_entity.pdbx_description
1 polymer ?
#
loop_
_entity_poly.entity_id
_entity_poly.type
_entity_poly.pdbx_seq_one_letter_code
_entity_poly.pdbx_strand_id
1 'polypeptide(L)'
;MKYYGGDGEFLDENVVEMVLDACMVADGLVDYSQFDADGDGYVDNIYFFYAGYGQADSGWNDAIWPHSGTLEESWGKELILDGIRLNRYACSNEIRGGSGPDFKPVGIGTFVHEFGHVLGIADHYDTAYTSGRTGVNQWDTMAAASYFNDQNTPPLFNAFERAELGWLEYTQLPSTTGGWIDMPLLDTDNVAYRVDVEGTDDCEYFIIENRCREGWDTYLPGEGMLVWHVDMDEEKWWGNTINNDPDHQNFDLVEADGREDAGNYAYDPFPGRGEVRQFVFNGWSGDEVFSFDDIEKDGARISFLLGNTDYKPASPEVNVHKTGGISTEFSFQPVDGARYYVVDLLDAEGVALSGYDGLRLKEPSAITVDGLTPLSSYDLRVYAGMGSYLSEPAVCRISTSEIWFFEMTPEISLPDAVSASGFTLGWNPLPGAEDYSVTVSEKSYGETESSTCDFSEWPEGWSSSSAKLNKAMFGNSSPALQLGDDGDYVEFDSDGNRIDTLSFWARSQSASNRMRIDYRAADSDEFTPLTEVELSTQGQKLSFDIPESSVVRVIFMKGSGYMVVDDFECSYSPLEWLSVDGFTDVSTGDECELEISGLMQQTTYRVAVSGYDGNETSRTATAVVTTADGSGISSIGSPDKAYLLERYTLTGQKVSANYRGVVIERYSDGTTRKRLIID
;
A
#
# COMPACT_ATOMS: atom_id res chain seq x y z
N MET A 1 21.87 46.60 0.59
CA MET A 1 22.37 45.37 1.20
C MET A 1 23.71 45.58 1.93
N LYS A 2 24.76 45.92 1.28
CA LYS A 2 26.08 46.10 1.96
C LYS A 2 26.10 47.03 3.18
N TYR A 3 25.16 47.93 3.32
CA TYR A 3 25.06 48.81 4.50
C TYR A 3 24.38 48.10 5.68
N TYR A 4 23.39 47.27 5.41
CA TYR A 4 22.61 46.59 6.43
C TYR A 4 23.13 45.17 6.71
N GLY A 5 23.66 44.50 5.68
CA GLY A 5 24.35 43.21 5.82
C GLY A 5 25.77 43.41 6.35
N GLY A 6 26.22 42.55 7.18
CA GLY A 6 27.46 42.74 7.88
C GLY A 6 28.64 41.96 7.36
N ASP A 7 29.77 42.27 7.92
CA ASP A 7 31.00 41.48 7.84
C ASP A 7 31.17 40.62 9.13
N GLY A 8 30.12 40.52 9.95
CA GLY A 8 30.16 39.78 11.21
C GLY A 8 30.21 38.27 10.98
N GLU A 9 30.84 37.53 11.84
CA GLU A 9 30.93 36.08 11.72
C GLU A 9 29.56 35.39 11.87
N PHE A 10 28.55 36.06 12.51
CA PHE A 10 27.21 35.50 12.72
C PHE A 10 26.09 36.53 12.84
N LEU A 11 26.35 37.82 12.88
CA LEU A 11 25.36 38.88 13.02
C LEU A 11 25.65 40.01 12.04
N ASP A 12 24.62 40.41 11.29
CA ASP A 12 24.67 41.58 10.44
C ASP A 12 24.87 42.85 11.26
N GLU A 13 25.87 43.69 10.96
CA GLU A 13 26.23 44.84 11.76
C GLU A 13 25.11 45.90 11.87
N ASN A 14 24.30 46.04 10.82
CA ASN A 14 23.33 47.13 10.73
C ASN A 14 21.90 46.66 10.40
N VAL A 15 21.57 45.38 10.61
CA VAL A 15 20.24 44.85 10.26
C VAL A 15 19.15 45.56 11.06
N VAL A 16 19.39 45.90 12.32
CA VAL A 16 18.44 46.65 13.15
C VAL A 16 18.10 48.03 12.54
N GLU A 17 19.07 48.69 11.92
CA GLU A 17 18.83 49.95 11.21
C GLU A 17 17.92 49.75 9.99
N MET A 18 18.00 48.61 9.31
CA MET A 18 17.09 48.27 8.23
C MET A 18 15.62 48.20 8.78
N VAL A 19 15.44 47.52 9.89
CA VAL A 19 14.11 47.36 10.51
C VAL A 19 13.54 48.75 10.90
N LEU A 20 14.36 49.56 11.60
CA LEU A 20 13.98 50.92 12.02
C LEU A 20 13.67 51.79 10.81
N ASP A 21 14.54 51.83 9.81
CA ASP A 21 14.35 52.66 8.60
C ASP A 21 13.10 52.24 7.82
N ALA A 22 12.88 50.93 7.66
CA ALA A 22 11.70 50.42 6.96
C ALA A 22 10.39 50.78 7.67
N CYS A 23 10.34 50.64 9.00
CA CYS A 23 9.17 50.98 9.78
C CYS A 23 8.90 52.49 9.73
N MET A 24 9.92 53.35 9.88
CA MET A 24 9.78 54.79 9.78
C MET A 24 9.35 55.25 8.39
N VAL A 25 9.81 54.62 7.32
CA VAL A 25 9.37 54.93 5.95
C VAL A 25 7.93 54.50 5.73
N ALA A 26 7.48 53.41 6.32
CA ALA A 26 6.12 52.91 6.21
C ALA A 26 5.11 53.65 7.08
N ASP A 27 5.53 54.40 8.11
CA ASP A 27 4.70 55.09 9.08
C ASP A 27 3.61 55.98 8.47
N GLY A 28 3.89 56.64 7.36
CA GLY A 28 2.88 57.45 6.65
C GLY A 28 1.89 56.61 5.80
N LEU A 29 2.06 55.30 5.69
CA LEU A 29 1.27 54.38 4.87
C LEU A 29 0.55 53.31 5.72
N VAL A 30 1.09 53.01 6.88
CA VAL A 30 0.62 51.95 7.79
C VAL A 30 0.26 52.58 9.12
N ASP A 31 -0.93 52.33 9.62
CA ASP A 31 -1.32 52.62 10.99
C ASP A 31 -1.02 51.39 11.86
N TYR A 32 0.09 51.42 12.55
CA TYR A 32 0.61 50.31 13.33
C TYR A 32 -0.30 49.90 14.49
N SER A 33 -1.12 50.85 15.00
CA SER A 33 -2.06 50.55 16.09
C SER A 33 -3.15 49.52 15.73
N GLN A 34 -3.29 49.17 14.42
CA GLN A 34 -4.23 48.15 13.97
C GLN A 34 -3.70 46.73 14.09
N PHE A 35 -2.42 46.55 14.42
CA PHE A 35 -1.72 45.28 14.47
C PHE A 35 -1.30 44.86 15.88
N ASP A 36 -2.06 45.24 16.87
CA ASP A 36 -2.02 44.85 18.29
C ASP A 36 -3.33 44.10 18.57
N ALA A 37 -3.37 42.81 18.20
CA ALA A 37 -4.60 42.02 18.23
C ALA A 37 -4.98 41.57 19.65
N ASP A 38 -4.00 41.39 20.54
CA ASP A 38 -4.18 40.96 21.91
C ASP A 38 -4.27 42.15 22.92
N GLY A 39 -3.90 43.36 22.47
CA GLY A 39 -4.03 44.62 23.25
C GLY A 39 -2.93 44.79 24.29
N ASP A 40 -1.76 44.19 24.09
CA ASP A 40 -0.62 44.26 25.01
C ASP A 40 0.24 45.51 24.83
N GLY A 41 -0.03 46.31 23.81
CA GLY A 41 0.67 47.53 23.48
C GLY A 41 1.85 47.37 22.56
N TYR A 42 2.00 46.20 21.97
CA TYR A 42 3.01 45.89 20.95
C TYR A 42 2.33 45.51 19.63
N VAL A 43 3.02 45.74 18.48
CA VAL A 43 2.64 45.16 17.23
C VAL A 43 2.95 43.66 17.30
N ASP A 44 1.97 42.81 16.99
CA ASP A 44 2.10 41.32 17.08
C ASP A 44 3.35 40.81 16.37
N ASN A 45 3.60 41.24 15.14
CA ASN A 45 4.80 40.92 14.39
C ASN A 45 4.99 41.80 13.16
N ILE A 46 6.23 41.95 12.69
CA ILE A 46 6.56 42.60 11.42
C ILE A 46 7.44 41.67 10.62
N TYR A 47 7.04 41.35 9.37
CA TYR A 47 7.85 40.54 8.47
C TYR A 47 8.38 41.35 7.30
N PHE A 48 9.69 41.28 7.04
CA PHE A 48 10.35 42.01 5.98
C PHE A 48 10.85 41.08 4.86
N PHE A 49 10.40 41.27 3.65
CA PHE A 49 11.03 40.71 2.46
C PHE A 49 11.99 41.72 1.87
N TYR A 50 13.30 41.51 2.08
CA TYR A 50 14.31 42.42 1.53
C TYR A 50 14.75 42.00 0.12
N ALA A 51 15.06 43.00 -0.72
CA ALA A 51 15.45 42.77 -2.12
C ALA A 51 16.83 42.12 -2.22
N GLY A 52 16.95 41.12 -3.09
CA GLY A 52 18.20 40.44 -3.42
C GLY A 52 18.40 39.13 -2.69
N TYR A 53 19.67 38.73 -2.56
CA TYR A 53 20.05 37.43 -1.97
C TYR A 53 20.18 37.50 -0.47
N GLY A 54 19.87 36.37 0.20
CA GLY A 54 20.20 36.14 1.60
C GLY A 54 21.60 35.56 1.76
N GLN A 55 22.25 35.80 2.89
CA GLN A 55 23.56 35.25 3.22
C GLN A 55 23.51 33.74 3.35
N ALA A 56 22.48 33.17 3.95
CA ALA A 56 22.29 31.74 4.14
C ALA A 56 22.29 30.95 2.79
N ASP A 57 21.69 31.52 1.73
CA ASP A 57 21.66 30.90 0.41
C ASP A 57 22.90 31.19 -0.43
N SER A 58 23.40 32.42 -0.36
CA SER A 58 24.47 32.88 -1.27
C SER A 58 25.86 32.70 -0.71
N GLY A 59 26.00 32.62 0.58
CA GLY A 59 27.30 32.64 1.27
C GLY A 59 28.02 34.00 1.17
N TRP A 60 27.33 35.09 0.82
CA TRP A 60 27.88 36.41 0.72
C TRP A 60 27.83 37.14 2.04
N ASN A 61 28.96 37.44 2.62
CA ASN A 61 29.10 38.17 3.92
C ASN A 61 28.50 39.60 3.89
N ASP A 62 28.33 40.19 2.71
CA ASP A 62 27.68 41.50 2.53
C ASP A 62 26.14 41.39 2.39
N ALA A 63 25.57 40.18 2.39
CA ALA A 63 24.12 39.95 2.35
C ALA A 63 23.57 39.79 3.76
N ILE A 64 22.28 40.08 3.95
CA ILE A 64 21.60 39.90 5.22
C ILE A 64 21.30 38.44 5.44
N TRP A 65 21.58 37.93 6.65
CA TRP A 65 21.12 36.59 7.07
C TRP A 65 19.61 36.64 7.37
N PRO A 66 18.77 35.77 6.75
CA PRO A 66 17.38 35.65 7.17
C PRO A 66 17.31 35.26 8.65
N HIS A 67 16.51 35.94 9.42
CA HIS A 67 16.40 35.70 10.86
C HIS A 67 15.14 36.32 11.47
N SER A 68 14.83 35.90 12.68
CA SER A 68 13.86 36.51 13.58
C SER A 68 14.56 37.15 14.76
N GLY A 69 13.96 38.19 15.34
CA GLY A 69 14.52 38.88 16.50
C GLY A 69 13.59 39.91 17.10
N THR A 70 14.12 40.60 18.14
CA THR A 70 13.43 41.65 18.83
C THR A 70 14.27 42.94 18.86
N LEU A 71 13.66 44.09 18.75
CA LEU A 71 14.36 45.36 18.82
C LEU A 71 14.88 45.67 20.24
N GLU A 72 14.06 45.37 21.24
CA GLU A 72 14.38 45.72 22.64
C GLU A 72 15.38 44.73 23.24
N GLU A 73 15.09 43.42 23.20
CA GLU A 73 15.90 42.41 23.89
C GLU A 73 17.20 42.10 23.10
N SER A 74 17.09 41.94 21.77
CA SER A 74 18.27 41.59 20.95
C SER A 74 19.19 42.77 20.69
N TRP A 75 18.64 43.98 20.55
CA TRP A 75 19.39 45.16 20.10
C TRP A 75 19.35 46.36 21.03
N GLY A 76 18.53 46.34 22.12
CA GLY A 76 18.40 47.43 23.03
C GLY A 76 17.82 48.71 22.40
N LYS A 77 16.96 48.58 21.37
CA LYS A 77 16.31 49.67 20.64
C LYS A 77 14.84 49.71 20.94
N GLU A 78 14.27 50.88 21.11
CA GLU A 78 12.84 51.11 21.26
C GLU A 78 12.33 51.89 20.05
N LEU A 79 11.22 51.43 19.46
CA LEU A 79 10.52 52.10 18.38
C LEU A 79 9.02 52.20 18.71
N ILE A 80 8.51 53.43 18.76
CA ILE A 80 7.08 53.70 18.99
C ILE A 80 6.56 54.49 17.82
N LEU A 81 5.58 53.94 17.10
CA LEU A 81 4.85 54.61 16.01
C LEU A 81 3.34 54.44 16.27
N ASP A 82 2.53 55.43 15.95
CA ASP A 82 1.09 55.48 16.21
C ASP A 82 0.68 55.18 17.68
N GLY A 83 1.62 55.33 18.60
CA GLY A 83 1.39 55.08 20.03
C GLY A 83 1.53 53.64 20.45
N ILE A 84 1.95 52.73 19.56
CA ILE A 84 2.19 51.29 19.78
C ILE A 84 3.69 51.00 19.65
N ARG A 85 4.18 49.99 20.36
CA ARG A 85 5.58 49.54 20.28
C ARG A 85 5.76 48.55 19.17
N LEU A 86 6.86 48.69 18.40
CA LEU A 86 7.29 47.74 17.38
C LEU A 86 8.53 47.02 17.95
N ASN A 87 8.44 45.74 18.18
CA ASN A 87 9.54 44.99 18.82
C ASN A 87 9.91 43.72 18.05
N ARG A 88 8.96 42.80 17.88
CA ARG A 88 9.20 41.52 17.23
C ARG A 88 9.20 41.66 15.71
N TYR A 89 10.25 41.16 15.08
CA TYR A 89 10.35 41.12 13.61
C TYR A 89 10.95 39.81 13.11
N ALA A 90 10.72 39.53 11.84
CA ALA A 90 11.44 38.52 11.09
C ALA A 90 11.72 39.02 9.67
N CYS A 91 12.72 38.47 9.01
CA CYS A 91 13.05 38.88 7.65
C CYS A 91 13.59 37.70 6.80
N SER A 92 13.32 37.80 5.49
CA SER A 92 13.91 36.89 4.52
C SER A 92 14.19 37.60 3.18
N ASN A 93 14.98 36.95 2.36
CA ASN A 93 15.39 37.44 1.04
C ASN A 93 14.31 37.24 -0.03
N GLU A 94 14.42 38.02 -1.10
CA GLU A 94 13.55 37.91 -2.29
C GLU A 94 14.05 36.87 -3.29
N ILE A 95 15.37 36.71 -3.39
CA ILE A 95 16.02 35.91 -4.44
C ILE A 95 16.92 34.86 -3.80
N ARG A 96 16.81 33.64 -4.31
CA ARG A 96 17.64 32.49 -3.95
C ARG A 96 18.70 32.21 -5.02
N GLY A 97 19.84 31.67 -4.58
CA GLY A 97 20.92 31.18 -5.44
C GLY A 97 22.25 31.92 -5.23
N GLY A 98 23.31 31.41 -5.85
CA GLY A 98 24.63 31.98 -5.80
C GLY A 98 24.92 32.99 -6.92
N SER A 99 26.19 33.32 -7.15
CA SER A 99 26.70 34.39 -8.01
C SER A 99 26.50 34.18 -9.53
N GLY A 100 25.52 33.40 -9.99
CA GLY A 100 25.24 33.11 -11.39
C GLY A 100 24.07 33.92 -11.99
N PRO A 101 23.84 33.84 -13.31
CA PRO A 101 22.70 34.47 -13.94
C PRO A 101 21.36 33.81 -13.63
N ASP A 102 21.36 32.69 -12.94
CA ASP A 102 20.18 31.87 -12.65
C ASP A 102 19.61 32.17 -11.26
N PHE A 103 19.21 33.42 -11.06
CA PHE A 103 18.45 33.76 -9.84
C PHE A 103 17.01 33.25 -9.95
N LYS A 104 16.52 32.70 -8.84
CA LYS A 104 15.12 32.27 -8.70
C LYS A 104 14.47 33.07 -7.55
N PRO A 105 13.16 33.35 -7.61
CA PRO A 105 12.48 33.79 -6.41
C PRO A 105 12.69 32.78 -5.27
N VAL A 106 12.84 33.29 -4.07
CA VAL A 106 12.87 32.42 -2.89
C VAL A 106 11.51 31.75 -2.71
N GLY A 107 11.50 30.50 -2.25
CA GLY A 107 10.25 29.84 -1.82
C GLY A 107 9.77 30.34 -0.46
N ILE A 108 8.74 29.69 0.06
CA ILE A 108 8.16 30.03 1.37
C ILE A 108 8.88 29.37 2.56
N GLY A 109 9.84 28.49 2.31
CA GLY A 109 10.45 27.69 3.38
C GLY A 109 11.16 28.51 4.43
N THR A 110 12.02 29.46 4.03
CA THR A 110 12.64 30.39 4.98
C THR A 110 11.58 31.27 5.69
N PHE A 111 10.55 31.72 4.97
CA PHE A 111 9.46 32.47 5.60
C PHE A 111 8.78 31.64 6.70
N VAL A 112 8.46 30.37 6.44
CA VAL A 112 7.80 29.49 7.44
C VAL A 112 8.71 29.24 8.63
N HIS A 113 10.00 29.01 8.40
CA HIS A 113 11.02 28.86 9.45
C HIS A 113 11.11 30.10 10.34
N GLU A 114 11.39 31.27 9.78
CA GLU A 114 11.51 32.51 10.53
C GLU A 114 10.21 32.92 11.22
N PHE A 115 9.06 32.59 10.61
CA PHE A 115 7.78 32.82 11.23
C PHE A 115 7.49 31.83 12.36
N GLY A 116 8.06 30.62 12.31
CA GLY A 116 8.07 29.68 13.43
C GLY A 116 8.67 30.29 14.69
N HIS A 117 9.78 31.03 14.55
CA HIS A 117 10.37 31.78 15.66
C HIS A 117 9.46 32.89 16.18
N VAL A 118 8.74 33.58 15.27
CA VAL A 118 7.75 34.60 15.68
C VAL A 118 6.66 33.96 16.52
N LEU A 119 6.24 32.73 16.19
CA LEU A 119 5.27 31.94 16.94
C LEU A 119 5.82 31.40 18.27
N GLY A 120 7.13 31.45 18.49
CA GLY A 120 7.78 31.05 19.73
C GLY A 120 8.54 29.72 19.69
N ILE A 121 8.71 29.13 18.52
CA ILE A 121 9.47 27.87 18.36
C ILE A 121 10.96 28.17 18.20
N ALA A 122 11.81 27.39 18.85
CA ALA A 122 13.27 27.49 18.74
C ALA A 122 13.79 26.81 17.46
N ASP A 123 15.07 27.05 17.13
CA ASP A 123 15.80 26.21 16.17
C ASP A 123 16.03 24.82 16.75
N HIS A 124 15.80 23.81 15.94
CA HIS A 124 15.98 22.41 16.32
C HIS A 124 17.31 21.81 15.83
N TYR A 125 18.24 22.64 15.35
CA TYR A 125 19.59 22.26 14.97
C TYR A 125 20.64 22.86 15.92
N ASP A 126 21.89 22.43 15.82
CA ASP A 126 23.04 23.01 16.56
C ASP A 126 23.31 24.43 16.08
N THR A 127 22.79 25.44 16.78
CA THR A 127 22.97 26.87 16.45
C THR A 127 24.41 27.38 16.67
N ALA A 128 25.26 26.62 17.37
CA ALA A 128 26.65 26.94 17.53
C ALA A 128 27.52 26.38 16.36
N TYR A 129 26.97 25.50 15.54
CA TYR A 129 27.66 24.83 14.43
C TYR A 129 28.96 24.10 14.87
N THR A 130 29.00 23.57 16.08
CA THR A 130 30.19 23.00 16.71
C THR A 130 30.16 21.47 16.76
N SER A 131 29.02 20.86 16.83
CA SER A 131 28.87 19.43 17.07
C SER A 131 29.04 18.57 15.82
N GLY A 132 28.68 19.09 14.66
CA GLY A 132 28.56 18.31 13.43
C GLY A 132 27.43 17.28 13.46
N ARG A 133 26.63 17.21 14.53
CA ARG A 133 25.40 16.46 14.62
C ARG A 133 24.25 17.31 14.10
N THR A 134 23.25 16.66 13.59
CA THR A 134 22.16 17.31 12.88
C THR A 134 20.79 17.11 13.54
N GLY A 135 20.72 16.34 14.62
CA GLY A 135 19.50 16.07 15.38
C GLY A 135 18.35 15.65 14.47
N VAL A 136 17.33 16.48 14.46
CA VAL A 136 16.11 16.26 13.67
C VAL A 136 16.25 16.47 12.15
N ASN A 137 17.30 17.15 11.72
CA ASN A 137 17.77 17.36 10.34
C ASN A 137 16.66 17.64 9.31
N GLN A 138 16.49 16.73 8.33
CA GLN A 138 15.55 16.87 7.19
C GLN A 138 14.10 16.49 7.54
N TRP A 139 13.80 16.21 8.79
CA TRP A 139 12.47 15.87 9.24
C TRP A 139 11.68 17.05 9.81
N ASP A 140 12.35 18.19 9.97
CA ASP A 140 11.85 19.30 10.75
C ASP A 140 12.04 20.64 10.03
N THR A 141 10.98 21.46 10.02
CA THR A 141 10.97 22.79 9.38
C THR A 141 11.82 23.80 10.14
N MET A 142 11.94 23.67 11.48
CA MET A 142 12.86 24.47 12.29
C MET A 142 14.30 23.97 12.24
N ALA A 143 14.60 23.07 11.30
CA ALA A 143 15.94 22.61 10.93
C ALA A 143 16.13 22.66 9.42
N ALA A 144 16.66 21.60 8.79
CA ALA A 144 17.05 21.62 7.38
C ALA A 144 15.87 21.42 6.39
N ALA A 145 14.72 20.98 6.84
CA ALA A 145 13.61 20.65 5.94
C ALA A 145 12.93 21.87 5.31
N SER A 146 13.11 23.08 5.86
CA SER A 146 12.65 24.33 5.26
C SER A 146 13.17 24.55 3.84
N TYR A 147 14.27 23.89 3.46
CA TYR A 147 14.91 24.01 2.14
C TYR A 147 14.34 23.08 1.07
N PHE A 148 13.38 22.22 1.37
CA PHE A 148 12.85 21.27 0.40
C PHE A 148 12.20 21.92 -0.83
N ASN A 149 12.36 21.26 -1.98
CA ASN A 149 11.85 21.71 -3.27
C ASN A 149 12.24 23.17 -3.59
N ASP A 150 13.50 23.50 -3.39
CA ASP A 150 13.97 24.89 -3.53
C ASP A 150 13.18 25.87 -2.63
N GLN A 151 12.88 25.46 -1.39
CA GLN A 151 12.08 26.20 -0.40
C GLN A 151 10.60 26.40 -0.77
N ASN A 152 10.11 25.77 -1.83
CA ASN A 152 8.69 25.95 -2.24
C ASN A 152 7.74 25.04 -1.47
N THR A 153 8.27 23.97 -0.85
CA THR A 153 7.42 22.97 -0.17
C THR A 153 8.11 22.55 1.14
N PRO A 154 8.18 23.43 2.15
CA PRO A 154 8.56 23.03 3.50
C PRO A 154 7.57 22.00 4.00
N PRO A 155 7.99 20.98 4.77
CA PRO A 155 7.04 20.04 5.34
C PRO A 155 6.17 20.70 6.40
N LEU A 156 5.13 20.01 6.79
CA LEU A 156 4.29 20.45 7.92
C LEU A 156 5.11 20.49 9.22
N PHE A 157 4.73 21.36 10.11
CA PHE A 157 5.21 21.35 11.48
C PHE A 157 4.95 19.97 12.09
N ASN A 158 5.94 19.43 12.79
CA ASN A 158 5.86 18.16 13.50
C ASN A 158 4.89 18.25 14.70
N ALA A 159 4.65 17.12 15.36
CA ALA A 159 3.71 17.07 16.48
C ALA A 159 4.17 17.90 17.69
N PHE A 160 5.48 18.01 17.91
CA PHE A 160 6.05 18.86 18.97
C PHE A 160 5.70 20.32 18.72
N GLU A 161 6.05 20.85 17.54
CA GLU A 161 5.79 22.23 17.14
C GLU A 161 4.30 22.57 17.22
N ARG A 162 3.44 21.67 16.73
CA ARG A 162 1.97 21.85 16.80
C ARG A 162 1.46 21.91 18.23
N ALA A 163 2.01 21.10 19.12
CA ALA A 163 1.61 21.07 20.52
C ALA A 163 2.04 22.35 21.25
N GLU A 164 3.28 22.82 21.03
CA GLU A 164 3.79 24.07 21.59
C GLU A 164 2.94 25.27 21.12
N LEU A 165 2.45 25.23 19.90
CA LEU A 165 1.55 26.25 19.34
C LEU A 165 0.08 26.11 19.80
N GLY A 166 -0.23 25.07 20.57
CA GLY A 166 -1.61 24.78 21.01
C GLY A 166 -2.53 24.28 19.89
N TRP A 167 -1.96 23.78 18.78
CA TRP A 167 -2.70 23.26 17.64
C TRP A 167 -2.96 21.74 17.74
N LEU A 168 -2.26 21.06 18.66
CA LEU A 168 -2.37 19.63 18.90
C LEU A 168 -2.35 19.36 20.41
N GLU A 169 -3.18 18.43 20.87
CA GLU A 169 -3.09 17.82 22.19
C GLU A 169 -2.66 16.36 22.05
N TYR A 170 -1.63 15.96 22.78
CA TYR A 170 -1.15 14.57 22.74
C TYR A 170 -2.14 13.61 23.35
N THR A 171 -2.27 12.45 22.72
CA THR A 171 -2.88 11.29 23.39
C THR A 171 -1.80 10.59 24.23
N GLN A 172 -1.99 10.59 25.55
CA GLN A 172 -1.03 9.98 26.46
C GLN A 172 -1.07 8.47 26.35
N LEU A 173 0.08 7.83 26.11
CA LEU A 173 0.25 6.39 26.15
C LEU A 173 0.98 5.99 27.44
N PRO A 174 0.54 4.89 28.08
CA PRO A 174 1.27 4.34 29.22
C PRO A 174 2.54 3.62 28.76
N SER A 175 3.62 3.75 29.50
CA SER A 175 4.90 3.08 29.19
C SER A 175 4.86 1.56 29.32
N THR A 176 3.91 0.98 30.05
CA THR A 176 3.96 -0.43 30.51
C THR A 176 2.77 -1.30 30.18
N THR A 177 1.71 -0.79 29.56
CA THR A 177 0.52 -1.62 29.24
C THR A 177 0.49 -1.96 27.76
N GLY A 178 0.58 -3.26 27.48
CA GLY A 178 0.38 -3.79 26.14
C GLY A 178 -0.98 -3.38 25.58
N GLY A 179 -0.99 -2.99 24.31
CA GLY A 179 -2.19 -2.66 23.56
C GLY A 179 -1.83 -2.39 22.12
N TRP A 180 -2.74 -2.71 21.23
CA TRP A 180 -2.59 -2.40 19.81
C TRP A 180 -2.97 -0.96 19.55
N ILE A 181 -2.11 -0.24 18.88
CA ILE A 181 -2.32 1.16 18.51
C ILE A 181 -2.45 1.24 16.99
N ASP A 182 -3.53 1.82 16.53
CA ASP A 182 -3.71 2.24 15.14
C ASP A 182 -3.41 3.72 15.04
N MET A 183 -2.36 4.07 14.34
CA MET A 183 -1.88 5.41 14.25
C MET A 183 -2.28 6.05 12.92
N PRO A 184 -3.17 7.06 12.93
CA PRO A 184 -3.52 7.82 11.75
C PRO A 184 -2.40 8.78 11.34
N LEU A 185 -2.57 9.45 10.20
CA LEU A 185 -1.62 10.46 9.73
C LEU A 185 -1.72 11.75 10.54
N LEU A 186 -0.57 12.35 10.85
CA LEU A 186 -0.51 13.67 11.48
C LEU A 186 -1.15 14.75 10.60
N ASP A 187 -0.98 14.68 9.29
CA ASP A 187 -1.49 15.68 8.33
C ASP A 187 -3.01 15.77 8.32
N THR A 188 -3.69 14.63 8.23
CA THR A 188 -5.15 14.59 8.06
C THR A 188 -5.93 14.53 9.36
N ASP A 189 -5.40 13.86 10.36
CA ASP A 189 -6.12 13.54 11.58
C ASP A 189 -5.64 14.39 12.79
N ASN A 190 -4.47 15.02 12.67
CA ASN A 190 -3.83 15.83 13.71
C ASN A 190 -3.71 15.10 15.05
N VAL A 191 -3.25 13.84 14.99
CA VAL A 191 -3.09 12.95 16.15
C VAL A 191 -1.62 12.59 16.32
N ALA A 192 -1.14 12.72 17.54
CA ALA A 192 0.16 12.24 17.98
C ALA A 192 0.06 11.67 19.40
N TYR A 193 0.98 10.80 19.73
CA TYR A 193 1.02 10.17 21.05
C TYR A 193 2.23 10.64 21.83
N ARG A 194 2.11 10.61 23.16
CA ARG A 194 3.19 10.94 24.10
C ARG A 194 3.38 9.80 25.11
N VAL A 195 4.64 9.48 25.39
CA VAL A 195 5.05 8.57 26.46
C VAL A 195 6.03 9.31 27.36
N ASP A 196 5.67 9.52 28.62
CA ASP A 196 6.53 10.17 29.60
C ASP A 196 7.56 9.21 30.17
N VAL A 197 8.76 9.71 30.48
CA VAL A 197 9.81 8.98 31.19
C VAL A 197 9.58 9.14 32.68
N GLU A 198 9.40 8.02 33.39
CA GLU A 198 9.13 8.05 34.83
C GLU A 198 10.30 8.67 35.62
N GLY A 199 9.98 9.59 36.50
CA GLY A 199 10.94 10.18 37.46
C GLY A 199 11.68 11.40 36.95
N THR A 200 11.29 11.98 35.81
CA THR A 200 11.92 13.17 35.21
C THR A 200 11.09 14.45 35.36
N ASP A 201 10.10 14.45 36.25
CA ASP A 201 9.19 15.57 36.47
C ASP A 201 8.53 16.09 35.15
N ASP A 202 8.19 15.17 34.25
CA ASP A 202 7.59 15.38 32.93
C ASP A 202 8.46 16.15 31.91
N CYS A 203 9.75 16.33 32.21
CA CYS A 203 10.68 17.02 31.31
C CYS A 203 11.14 16.09 30.16
N GLU A 204 11.36 14.81 30.43
CA GLU A 204 11.78 13.84 29.43
C GLU A 204 10.60 13.00 28.95
N TYR A 205 10.39 12.93 27.64
CA TYR A 205 9.30 12.18 27.05
C TYR A 205 9.56 11.85 25.57
N PHE A 206 8.76 10.96 25.05
CA PHE A 206 8.75 10.63 23.63
C PHE A 206 7.46 11.09 22.96
N ILE A 207 7.57 11.59 21.73
CA ILE A 207 6.44 11.91 20.87
C ILE A 207 6.44 10.95 19.69
N ILE A 208 5.28 10.46 19.33
CA ILE A 208 5.11 9.48 18.26
C ILE A 208 4.11 10.05 17.26
N GLU A 209 4.52 10.21 16.01
CA GLU A 209 3.70 10.72 14.92
C GLU A 209 3.84 9.86 13.65
N ASN A 210 2.87 9.90 12.77
CA ASN A 210 2.90 9.20 11.49
C ASN A 210 2.90 10.20 10.34
N ARG A 211 3.91 10.11 9.46
CA ARG A 211 4.10 10.99 8.30
C ARG A 211 4.03 10.20 7.01
N CYS A 212 3.39 10.79 5.98
CA CYS A 212 3.29 10.24 4.64
C CYS A 212 3.77 11.29 3.63
N ARG A 213 4.39 10.83 2.52
CA ARG A 213 4.94 11.72 1.49
C ARG A 213 3.87 12.27 0.56
N GLU A 214 2.87 12.94 1.14
CA GLU A 214 1.77 13.58 0.44
C GLU A 214 1.66 15.07 0.84
N GLY A 215 0.94 15.84 0.06
CA GLY A 215 0.72 17.25 0.37
C GLY A 215 2.02 18.04 0.57
N TRP A 216 2.14 18.74 1.67
CA TRP A 216 3.35 19.47 2.07
C TRP A 216 4.51 18.56 2.42
N ASP A 217 4.25 17.33 2.86
CA ASP A 217 5.24 16.33 3.23
C ASP A 217 5.81 15.54 2.04
N THR A 218 5.39 15.84 0.80
CA THR A 218 5.82 15.12 -0.42
C THR A 218 7.34 14.96 -0.55
N TYR A 219 8.11 15.93 -0.06
CA TYR A 219 9.56 15.93 -0.19
C TYR A 219 10.30 15.40 1.04
N LEU A 220 9.60 14.92 2.06
CA LEU A 220 10.25 14.22 3.18
C LEU A 220 11.13 13.06 2.67
N PRO A 221 12.24 12.75 3.33
CA PRO A 221 13.18 11.73 2.87
C PRO A 221 12.59 10.31 2.91
N GLY A 222 11.59 10.08 3.75
CA GLY A 222 10.88 8.82 3.92
C GLY A 222 9.46 9.04 4.41
N GLU A 223 8.77 7.95 4.73
CA GLU A 223 7.43 7.94 5.28
C GLU A 223 7.28 6.84 6.30
N GLY A 224 6.49 7.07 7.32
CA GLY A 224 6.28 6.14 8.42
C GLY A 224 6.10 6.83 9.75
N MET A 225 6.19 6.05 10.81
CA MET A 225 6.14 6.55 12.17
C MET A 225 7.49 7.16 12.55
N LEU A 226 7.46 8.40 13.01
CA LEU A 226 8.60 9.09 13.61
C LEU A 226 8.44 9.09 15.12
N VAL A 227 9.55 8.91 15.82
CA VAL A 227 9.60 8.96 17.28
C VAL A 227 10.63 10.00 17.69
N TRP A 228 10.16 11.04 18.35
CA TRP A 228 10.98 12.13 18.86
C TRP A 228 11.29 11.89 20.33
N HIS A 229 12.54 12.07 20.73
CA HIS A 229 12.97 12.07 22.11
C HIS A 229 13.16 13.52 22.57
N VAL A 230 12.42 13.93 23.54
CA VAL A 230 12.43 15.30 24.07
C VAL A 230 12.94 15.30 25.50
N ASP A 231 13.86 16.18 25.79
CA ASP A 231 14.29 16.51 27.15
C ASP A 231 14.18 18.02 27.34
N MET A 232 13.06 18.47 27.90
CA MET A 232 12.72 19.87 28.00
C MET A 232 13.57 20.58 29.05
N ASP A 233 14.54 21.36 28.60
CA ASP A 233 15.32 22.29 29.39
C ASP A 233 14.91 23.73 29.01
N GLU A 234 14.09 24.38 29.84
CA GLU A 234 13.55 25.70 29.56
C GLU A 234 14.64 26.76 29.26
N GLU A 235 15.81 26.69 29.92
CA GLU A 235 16.89 27.64 29.69
C GLU A 235 17.48 27.48 28.29
N LYS A 236 17.67 26.24 27.84
CA LYS A 236 18.16 25.93 26.49
C LYS A 236 17.12 26.26 25.43
N TRP A 237 15.83 25.96 25.68
CA TRP A 237 14.75 26.28 24.76
C TRP A 237 14.61 27.77 24.52
N TRP A 238 14.53 28.57 25.58
CA TRP A 238 14.49 30.04 25.47
C TRP A 238 15.81 30.64 24.98
N GLY A 239 16.92 29.98 25.23
CA GLY A 239 18.25 30.38 24.76
C GLY A 239 18.52 30.03 23.31
N ASN A 240 17.65 29.31 22.62
CA ASN A 240 17.83 28.78 21.28
C ASN A 240 19.11 27.92 21.14
N THR A 241 19.37 27.04 22.10
CA THR A 241 20.57 26.21 22.21
C THR A 241 20.30 24.73 22.49
N ILE A 242 19.10 24.27 22.18
CA ILE A 242 18.56 22.95 22.58
C ILE A 242 19.44 21.78 22.10
N ASN A 243 20.00 21.86 20.90
CA ASN A 243 20.80 20.80 20.29
C ASN A 243 22.27 21.16 20.13
N ASN A 244 22.80 22.14 20.92
CA ASN A 244 24.19 22.52 20.88
C ASN A 244 25.15 21.55 21.61
N ASP A 245 24.61 20.65 22.45
CA ASP A 245 25.39 19.58 23.07
C ASP A 245 25.29 18.29 22.23
N PRO A 246 26.38 17.87 21.58
CA PRO A 246 26.35 16.69 20.72
C PRO A 246 26.12 15.37 21.48
N ASP A 247 26.41 15.36 22.77
CA ASP A 247 26.28 14.18 23.60
C ASP A 247 24.90 14.10 24.31
N HIS A 248 24.12 15.21 24.25
CA HIS A 248 22.79 15.30 24.84
C HIS A 248 21.91 16.28 24.05
N GLN A 249 21.28 15.82 22.98
CA GLN A 249 20.34 16.60 22.20
C GLN A 249 18.97 16.65 22.92
N ASN A 250 18.46 17.86 23.14
CA ASN A 250 17.23 18.02 23.89
C ASN A 250 15.96 17.78 23.04
N PHE A 251 16.12 17.76 21.72
CA PHE A 251 15.09 17.36 20.77
C PHE A 251 15.76 16.54 19.65
N ASP A 252 15.52 15.24 19.65
CA ASP A 252 16.21 14.29 18.79
C ASP A 252 15.22 13.34 18.11
N LEU A 253 15.54 12.92 16.89
CA LEU A 253 14.81 11.86 16.22
C LEU A 253 15.43 10.52 16.57
N VAL A 254 14.61 9.56 17.00
CA VAL A 254 15.06 8.19 17.20
C VAL A 254 15.00 7.46 15.86
N GLU A 255 16.13 7.27 15.21
CA GLU A 255 16.22 6.60 13.92
C GLU A 255 15.98 5.08 14.06
N ALA A 256 15.10 4.54 13.23
CA ALA A 256 14.79 3.10 13.24
C ALA A 256 16.00 2.22 12.92
N ASP A 257 16.95 2.70 12.12
CA ASP A 257 18.19 1.97 11.79
C ASP A 257 19.35 2.29 12.74
N GLY A 258 19.13 3.17 13.72
CA GLY A 258 20.13 3.59 14.71
C GLY A 258 21.28 4.40 14.14
N ARG A 259 21.07 5.14 13.05
CA ARG A 259 22.12 5.90 12.37
C ARG A 259 21.71 7.33 12.06
N GLU A 260 22.40 8.25 12.64
CA GLU A 260 22.35 9.67 12.32
C GLU A 260 23.34 10.00 11.17
N ASP A 261 23.12 9.48 9.95
CA ASP A 261 24.03 9.75 8.84
C ASP A 261 23.36 10.42 7.64
N ALA A 262 24.02 11.42 7.08
CA ALA A 262 23.55 12.14 5.91
C ALA A 262 23.43 11.20 4.69
N GLY A 263 22.23 11.10 4.14
CA GLY A 263 21.92 10.29 2.98
C GLY A 263 21.24 8.96 3.27
N ASN A 264 20.95 8.69 4.54
CA ASN A 264 20.22 7.50 4.98
C ASN A 264 18.83 7.79 5.56
N TYR A 265 18.38 9.01 5.57
CA TYR A 265 17.14 9.46 6.22
C TYR A 265 15.87 8.68 5.87
N ALA A 266 15.83 8.00 4.72
CA ALA A 266 14.69 7.14 4.36
C ALA A 266 14.57 5.87 5.23
N TYR A 267 15.57 5.58 6.06
CA TYR A 267 15.58 4.45 6.99
C TYR A 267 15.23 4.85 8.44
N ASP A 268 15.10 6.15 8.71
CA ASP A 268 14.79 6.68 10.04
C ASP A 268 13.37 6.34 10.53
N PRO A 269 12.31 6.37 9.70
CA PRO A 269 10.96 6.06 10.16
C PRO A 269 10.77 4.57 10.48
N PHE A 270 9.79 4.26 11.32
CA PHE A 270 9.32 2.90 11.59
C PHE A 270 8.07 2.57 10.74
N PRO A 271 7.94 1.37 10.14
CA PRO A 271 9.01 0.38 9.94
C PRO A 271 10.06 0.85 8.95
N GLY A 272 9.77 1.93 8.20
CA GLY A 272 10.65 2.59 7.25
C GLY A 272 11.17 1.67 6.16
N ARG A 273 12.16 2.16 5.43
CA ARG A 273 12.82 1.39 4.38
C ARG A 273 13.65 0.21 4.92
N GLY A 274 14.00 0.25 6.21
CA GLY A 274 14.71 -0.81 6.93
C GLY A 274 13.82 -1.96 7.38
N GLU A 275 12.50 -1.84 7.26
CA GLU A 275 11.52 -2.83 7.76
C GLU A 275 11.72 -3.16 9.25
N VAL A 276 12.04 -2.13 10.05
CA VAL A 276 12.24 -2.30 11.50
C VAL A 276 10.87 -2.42 12.17
N ARG A 277 10.52 -3.63 12.59
CA ARG A 277 9.20 -3.96 13.13
C ARG A 277 9.15 -4.11 14.65
N GLN A 278 10.31 -4.01 15.30
CA GLN A 278 10.45 -4.07 16.76
C GLN A 278 11.52 -3.09 17.19
N PHE A 279 11.27 -2.34 18.26
CA PHE A 279 12.26 -1.40 18.79
C PHE A 279 12.03 -1.16 20.28
N VAL A 280 13.12 -0.96 21.03
CA VAL A 280 13.11 -0.60 22.45
C VAL A 280 13.62 0.81 22.59
N PHE A 281 12.83 1.67 23.22
CA PHE A 281 13.16 3.07 23.46
C PHE A 281 13.70 3.24 24.87
N ASN A 282 14.89 3.83 24.96
CA ASN A 282 15.57 4.08 26.22
C ASN A 282 15.61 5.59 26.49
N GLY A 283 15.39 5.98 27.74
CA GLY A 283 15.61 7.35 28.18
C GLY A 283 17.10 7.70 28.26
N TRP A 284 17.40 8.94 28.57
CA TRP A 284 18.79 9.43 28.77
C TRP A 284 19.53 8.73 29.91
N SER A 285 18.79 8.17 30.87
CA SER A 285 19.38 7.29 31.89
C SER A 285 19.96 6.00 31.33
N GLY A 286 19.56 5.62 30.12
CA GLY A 286 19.85 4.33 29.49
C GLY A 286 18.88 3.21 29.89
N ASP A 287 17.88 3.50 30.74
CA ASP A 287 16.85 2.54 31.10
C ASP A 287 15.76 2.47 30.01
N GLU A 288 15.21 1.27 29.81
CA GLU A 288 14.08 1.05 28.92
C GLU A 288 12.85 1.81 29.42
N VAL A 289 12.24 2.59 28.54
CA VAL A 289 10.99 3.33 28.81
C VAL A 289 9.79 2.58 28.27
N PHE A 290 9.84 2.20 27.00
CA PHE A 290 8.80 1.43 26.32
C PHE A 290 9.38 0.73 25.09
N SER A 291 8.57 -0.14 24.49
CA SER A 291 8.94 -0.83 23.26
C SER A 291 7.76 -0.89 22.29
N PHE A 292 8.09 -1.04 21.01
CA PHE A 292 7.14 -1.39 19.96
C PHE A 292 7.45 -2.77 19.44
N ASP A 293 6.38 -3.55 19.26
CA ASP A 293 6.41 -4.83 18.58
C ASP A 293 5.43 -4.83 17.39
N ASP A 294 5.67 -5.69 16.40
CA ASP A 294 4.80 -5.91 15.24
C ASP A 294 4.35 -4.61 14.55
N ILE A 295 5.29 -3.71 14.28
CA ILE A 295 5.00 -2.49 13.55
C ILE A 295 4.60 -2.89 12.13
N GLU A 296 3.35 -2.61 11.77
CA GLU A 296 2.77 -2.88 10.45
C GLU A 296 2.41 -1.57 9.75
N LYS A 297 2.67 -1.50 8.44
CA LYS A 297 2.24 -0.40 7.59
C LYS A 297 1.24 -0.93 6.56
N ASP A 298 0.04 -0.35 6.52
CA ASP A 298 -1.00 -0.62 5.52
C ASP A 298 -1.42 0.71 4.87
N GLY A 299 -0.93 0.94 3.66
CA GLY A 299 -1.04 2.24 3.01
C GLY A 299 -0.40 3.34 3.83
N ALA A 300 -1.17 4.37 4.16
CA ALA A 300 -0.73 5.49 4.99
C ALA A 300 -0.89 5.26 6.51
N ARG A 301 -1.54 4.16 6.93
CA ARG A 301 -1.74 3.83 8.34
C ARG A 301 -0.58 2.99 8.87
N ILE A 302 -0.22 3.25 10.12
CA ILE A 302 0.73 2.42 10.86
C ILE A 302 0.02 1.90 12.08
N SER A 303 0.28 0.65 12.38
CA SER A 303 -0.19 0.00 13.61
C SER A 303 0.95 -0.74 14.28
N PHE A 304 0.94 -0.79 15.58
CA PHE A 304 1.97 -1.43 16.38
C PHE A 304 1.42 -1.90 17.72
N LEU A 305 2.11 -2.85 18.33
CA LEU A 305 1.85 -3.26 19.70
C LEU A 305 2.75 -2.43 20.63
N LEU A 306 2.13 -1.71 21.58
CA LEU A 306 2.85 -0.97 22.61
C LEU A 306 3.13 -1.88 23.81
N GLY A 307 4.41 -2.00 24.18
CA GLY A 307 4.84 -2.71 25.39
C GLY A 307 4.69 -4.21 25.30
N ASN A 308 4.70 -4.85 26.45
CA ASN A 308 5.03 -6.22 26.72
C ASN A 308 4.13 -7.28 26.07
N THR A 309 4.77 -8.33 25.69
CA THR A 309 4.50 -9.61 25.05
C THR A 309 3.47 -10.55 25.71
N ASP A 310 2.79 -10.19 26.79
CA ASP A 310 1.79 -11.03 27.44
C ASP A 310 0.36 -10.79 26.96
N TYR A 311 0.15 -9.83 26.02
CA TYR A 311 -1.16 -9.57 25.45
C TYR A 311 -1.56 -10.68 24.49
N LYS A 312 -2.71 -11.26 24.71
CA LYS A 312 -3.34 -12.23 23.80
C LYS A 312 -4.76 -11.78 23.50
N PRO A 313 -5.19 -11.80 22.23
CA PRO A 313 -6.59 -11.59 21.89
C PRO A 313 -7.48 -12.62 22.59
N ALA A 314 -8.74 -12.31 22.78
CA ALA A 314 -9.71 -13.30 23.24
C ALA A 314 -9.89 -14.42 22.20
N SER A 315 -10.22 -15.63 22.63
CA SER A 315 -10.55 -16.73 21.70
C SER A 315 -11.83 -16.42 20.94
N PRO A 316 -11.90 -16.70 19.62
CA PRO A 316 -13.12 -16.53 18.84
C PRO A 316 -14.26 -17.44 19.33
N GLU A 317 -15.51 -17.04 19.07
CA GLU A 317 -16.67 -17.91 19.27
C GLU A 317 -17.01 -18.57 17.92
N VAL A 318 -16.87 -19.90 17.84
CA VAL A 318 -17.03 -20.69 16.60
C VAL A 318 -18.38 -21.39 16.61
N ASN A 319 -19.10 -21.29 15.49
CA ASN A 319 -20.38 -21.95 15.24
C ASN A 319 -20.26 -22.89 14.03
N VAL A 320 -20.47 -24.19 14.25
CA VAL A 320 -20.59 -25.18 13.18
C VAL A 320 -22.06 -25.26 12.75
N HIS A 321 -22.37 -24.96 11.48
CA HIS A 321 -23.74 -24.86 11.00
C HIS A 321 -24.24 -26.17 10.44
N LYS A 322 -23.47 -26.81 9.57
CA LYS A 322 -23.85 -28.04 8.89
C LYS A 322 -22.63 -28.93 8.70
N THR A 323 -22.77 -30.22 8.97
CA THR A 323 -21.74 -31.22 8.70
C THR A 323 -22.36 -32.40 7.98
N GLY A 324 -21.83 -32.70 6.82
CA GLY A 324 -22.22 -33.85 6.00
C GLY A 324 -21.21 -34.98 6.08
N GLY A 325 -21.16 -35.81 5.03
CA GLY A 325 -20.19 -36.89 4.88
C GLY A 325 -18.82 -36.42 4.40
N ILE A 326 -18.80 -35.46 3.50
CA ILE A 326 -17.56 -34.95 2.87
C ILE A 326 -17.37 -33.44 3.02
N SER A 327 -18.26 -32.77 3.71
CA SER A 327 -18.21 -31.32 3.89
C SER A 327 -18.65 -30.86 5.28
N THR A 328 -18.21 -29.67 5.68
CA THR A 328 -18.70 -28.97 6.86
C THR A 328 -18.72 -27.47 6.59
N GLU A 329 -19.68 -26.78 7.21
CA GLU A 329 -19.77 -25.32 7.18
C GLU A 329 -19.70 -24.77 8.59
N PHE A 330 -18.86 -23.78 8.82
CA PHE A 330 -18.73 -23.09 10.08
C PHE A 330 -18.52 -21.59 9.88
N SER A 331 -18.79 -20.83 10.94
CA SER A 331 -18.45 -19.42 11.02
C SER A 331 -17.96 -19.08 12.43
N PHE A 332 -17.37 -17.90 12.61
CA PHE A 332 -16.98 -17.42 13.92
C PHE A 332 -17.25 -15.93 14.04
N GLN A 333 -17.34 -15.44 15.29
CA GLN A 333 -17.61 -14.04 15.58
C GLN A 333 -16.31 -13.23 15.58
N PRO A 334 -16.37 -11.94 15.20
CA PRO A 334 -15.23 -11.05 15.31
C PRO A 334 -14.81 -10.89 16.78
N VAL A 335 -13.51 -10.83 17.01
CA VAL A 335 -12.90 -10.59 18.30
C VAL A 335 -12.37 -9.15 18.31
N ASP A 336 -12.68 -8.42 19.38
CA ASP A 336 -12.23 -7.04 19.53
C ASP A 336 -10.70 -6.97 19.51
N GLY A 337 -10.16 -6.06 18.68
CA GLY A 337 -8.73 -5.89 18.47
C GLY A 337 -8.06 -6.95 17.60
N ALA A 338 -8.72 -8.00 17.15
CA ALA A 338 -8.13 -8.97 16.23
C ALA A 338 -7.93 -8.34 14.84
N ARG A 339 -6.77 -8.62 14.23
CA ARG A 339 -6.39 -8.15 12.90
C ARG A 339 -6.49 -9.22 11.82
N TYR A 340 -6.45 -10.47 12.24
CA TYR A 340 -6.60 -11.63 11.37
C TYR A 340 -7.04 -12.84 12.20
N TYR A 341 -7.37 -13.89 11.50
CA TYR A 341 -7.73 -15.17 12.12
C TYR A 341 -6.92 -16.28 11.49
N VAL A 342 -6.59 -17.30 12.28
CA VAL A 342 -5.91 -18.50 11.80
C VAL A 342 -6.83 -19.69 12.02
N VAL A 343 -6.98 -20.51 10.98
CA VAL A 343 -7.85 -21.69 11.01
C VAL A 343 -7.00 -22.93 10.73
N ASP A 344 -7.04 -23.87 11.68
CA ASP A 344 -6.51 -25.22 11.51
C ASP A 344 -7.65 -26.23 11.53
N LEU A 345 -7.61 -27.20 10.65
CA LEU A 345 -8.49 -28.37 10.70
C LEU A 345 -7.65 -29.63 10.72
N LEU A 346 -7.68 -30.33 11.86
CA LEU A 346 -6.84 -31.50 12.11
C LEU A 346 -7.65 -32.78 12.00
N ASP A 347 -7.08 -33.83 11.44
CA ASP A 347 -7.65 -35.17 11.44
C ASP A 347 -7.53 -35.85 12.81
N ALA A 348 -7.98 -37.09 12.91
CA ALA A 348 -7.96 -37.87 14.16
C ALA A 348 -6.54 -38.17 14.67
N GLU A 349 -5.55 -38.14 13.80
CA GLU A 349 -4.12 -38.32 14.07
C GLU A 349 -3.43 -37.00 14.45
N GLY A 350 -4.16 -35.86 14.38
CA GLY A 350 -3.66 -34.52 14.67
C GLY A 350 -2.86 -33.90 13.52
N VAL A 351 -3.03 -34.40 12.31
CA VAL A 351 -2.41 -33.84 11.11
C VAL A 351 -3.36 -32.82 10.48
N ALA A 352 -2.85 -31.64 10.18
CA ALA A 352 -3.63 -30.58 9.57
C ALA A 352 -4.04 -30.96 8.14
N LEU A 353 -5.30 -30.71 7.80
CA LEU A 353 -5.78 -30.83 6.43
C LEU A 353 -5.17 -29.74 5.58
N SER A 354 -4.79 -30.15 4.39
CA SER A 354 -4.21 -29.27 3.41
C SER A 354 -5.17 -28.14 3.04
N GLY A 355 -4.73 -26.88 3.15
CA GLY A 355 -5.55 -25.66 3.01
C GLY A 355 -6.09 -25.11 4.33
N TYR A 356 -5.98 -25.91 5.39
CA TYR A 356 -6.39 -25.55 6.74
C TYR A 356 -5.28 -25.85 7.74
N ASP A 357 -4.03 -25.66 7.33
CA ASP A 357 -2.82 -25.64 8.15
C ASP A 357 -2.35 -24.19 8.22
N GLY A 358 -2.82 -23.45 9.20
CA GLY A 358 -2.54 -22.04 9.34
C GLY A 358 -3.24 -21.15 8.29
N LEU A 359 -4.45 -21.50 7.85
CA LEU A 359 -5.22 -20.66 6.93
C LEU A 359 -5.48 -19.29 7.56
N ARG A 360 -4.88 -18.25 6.98
CA ARG A 360 -5.00 -16.88 7.48
C ARG A 360 -6.12 -16.13 6.77
N LEU A 361 -7.01 -15.50 7.55
CA LEU A 361 -8.16 -14.73 7.09
C LEU A 361 -8.09 -13.32 7.67
N LYS A 362 -8.43 -12.31 6.89
CA LYS A 362 -8.48 -10.90 7.37
C LYS A 362 -9.70 -10.65 8.25
N GLU A 363 -10.83 -11.24 7.88
CA GLU A 363 -12.12 -11.02 8.56
C GLU A 363 -12.84 -12.34 8.81
N PRO A 364 -13.75 -12.40 9.81
CA PRO A 364 -14.60 -13.54 10.01
C PRO A 364 -15.52 -13.75 8.80
N SER A 365 -15.58 -14.97 8.31
CA SER A 365 -16.46 -15.35 7.22
C SER A 365 -17.04 -16.74 7.46
N ALA A 366 -18.14 -17.05 6.78
CA ALA A 366 -18.61 -18.42 6.69
C ALA A 366 -17.64 -19.22 5.80
N ILE A 367 -17.19 -20.35 6.27
CA ILE A 367 -16.21 -21.22 5.59
C ILE A 367 -16.85 -22.57 5.34
N THR A 368 -16.84 -22.99 4.07
CA THR A 368 -17.19 -24.35 3.68
C THR A 368 -15.92 -25.14 3.44
N VAL A 369 -15.79 -26.25 4.14
CA VAL A 369 -14.71 -27.22 3.96
C VAL A 369 -15.24 -28.39 3.19
N ASP A 370 -14.61 -28.72 2.09
CA ASP A 370 -14.92 -29.88 1.26
C ASP A 370 -13.80 -30.93 1.27
N GLY A 371 -14.12 -32.14 0.81
CA GLY A 371 -13.15 -33.23 0.67
C GLY A 371 -12.82 -33.95 1.98
N LEU A 372 -13.68 -33.84 2.97
CA LEU A 372 -13.58 -34.59 4.21
C LEU A 372 -13.83 -36.09 3.98
N THR A 373 -13.29 -36.93 4.83
CA THR A 373 -13.54 -38.37 4.82
C THR A 373 -14.85 -38.67 5.56
N PRO A 374 -15.76 -39.45 4.97
CA PRO A 374 -16.99 -39.84 5.68
C PRO A 374 -16.71 -40.65 6.94
N LEU A 375 -17.61 -40.54 7.92
CA LEU A 375 -17.55 -41.26 9.21
C LEU A 375 -16.25 -41.02 9.99
N SER A 376 -15.68 -39.83 9.84
CA SER A 376 -14.41 -39.42 10.44
C SER A 376 -14.60 -38.27 11.42
N SER A 377 -13.62 -38.00 12.25
CA SER A 377 -13.62 -36.89 13.20
C SER A 377 -12.48 -35.94 12.95
N TYR A 378 -12.74 -34.65 13.13
CA TYR A 378 -11.79 -33.57 12.95
C TYR A 378 -11.86 -32.60 14.11
N ASP A 379 -10.73 -32.01 14.48
CA ASP A 379 -10.65 -30.92 15.43
C ASP A 379 -10.43 -29.61 14.67
N LEU A 380 -11.45 -28.75 14.63
CA LEU A 380 -11.38 -27.40 14.11
C LEU A 380 -10.82 -26.48 15.19
N ARG A 381 -9.78 -25.73 14.88
CA ARG A 381 -9.17 -24.72 15.74
C ARG A 381 -9.20 -23.38 15.06
N VAL A 382 -9.73 -22.36 15.73
CA VAL A 382 -9.75 -20.99 15.23
C VAL A 382 -9.07 -20.09 16.26
N TYR A 383 -8.12 -19.31 15.80
CA TYR A 383 -7.38 -18.35 16.61
C TYR A 383 -7.70 -16.94 16.15
N ALA A 384 -7.79 -15.99 17.05
CA ALA A 384 -7.72 -14.57 16.75
C ALA A 384 -6.25 -14.13 16.82
N GLY A 385 -5.80 -13.36 15.83
CA GLY A 385 -4.43 -12.89 15.71
C GLY A 385 -4.31 -11.37 15.76
N MET A 386 -3.22 -10.92 16.35
CA MET A 386 -2.85 -9.51 16.43
C MET A 386 -1.33 -9.44 16.40
N GLY A 387 -0.76 -8.89 15.31
CA GLY A 387 0.67 -8.96 15.08
C GLY A 387 1.16 -10.42 15.07
N SER A 388 2.20 -10.73 15.83
CA SER A 388 2.72 -12.10 16.01
C SER A 388 1.96 -12.91 17.07
N TYR A 389 1.02 -12.30 17.80
CA TYR A 389 0.32 -12.92 18.91
C TYR A 389 -0.98 -13.61 18.48
N LEU A 390 -1.17 -14.83 18.96
CA LEU A 390 -2.38 -15.60 18.74
C LEU A 390 -3.10 -15.82 20.08
N SER A 391 -4.44 -15.79 20.02
CA SER A 391 -5.27 -16.23 21.15
C SER A 391 -5.06 -17.70 21.46
N GLU A 392 -5.56 -18.17 22.60
CA GLU A 392 -5.84 -19.59 22.74
C GLU A 392 -6.88 -20.00 21.68
N PRO A 393 -6.79 -21.21 21.09
CA PRO A 393 -7.73 -21.62 20.06
C PRO A 393 -9.13 -21.86 20.62
N ALA A 394 -10.13 -21.43 19.87
CA ALA A 394 -11.45 -22.03 20.00
C ALA A 394 -11.41 -23.41 19.32
N VAL A 395 -11.72 -24.45 20.05
CA VAL A 395 -11.67 -25.83 19.54
C VAL A 395 -13.09 -26.41 19.41
N CYS A 396 -13.44 -26.82 18.19
CA CYS A 396 -14.69 -27.50 17.90
C CYS A 396 -14.43 -28.87 17.28
N ARG A 397 -15.06 -29.92 17.81
CA ARG A 397 -14.98 -31.24 17.20
C ARG A 397 -16.06 -31.40 16.12
N ILE A 398 -15.64 -31.74 14.93
CA ILE A 398 -16.49 -32.03 13.79
C ILE A 398 -16.51 -33.55 13.59
N SER A 399 -17.70 -34.13 13.39
CA SER A 399 -17.85 -35.55 13.05
C SER A 399 -18.67 -35.66 11.77
N THR A 400 -18.06 -36.18 10.73
CA THR A 400 -18.72 -36.41 9.46
C THR A 400 -19.65 -37.63 9.52
N SER A 401 -20.71 -37.58 8.72
CA SER A 401 -21.69 -38.67 8.55
C SER A 401 -21.36 -39.55 7.35
N GLU A 402 -22.29 -40.38 6.92
CA GLU A 402 -22.33 -40.90 5.55
C GLU A 402 -22.53 -39.74 4.57
N ILE A 403 -22.16 -39.94 3.29
CA ILE A 403 -22.33 -38.90 2.24
C ILE A 403 -23.80 -38.65 2.05
N TRP A 404 -24.18 -37.39 2.17
CA TRP A 404 -25.56 -36.95 1.93
C TRP A 404 -25.80 -36.64 0.47
N PHE A 405 -27.06 -36.70 0.05
CA PHE A 405 -27.43 -36.48 -1.36
C PHE A 405 -26.96 -35.14 -1.90
N PHE A 406 -27.11 -34.06 -1.13
CA PHE A 406 -26.65 -32.72 -1.51
C PHE A 406 -25.13 -32.59 -1.72
N GLU A 407 -24.34 -33.55 -1.24
CA GLU A 407 -22.90 -33.60 -1.43
C GLU A 407 -22.47 -34.39 -2.68
N MET A 408 -23.40 -35.19 -3.26
CA MET A 408 -23.12 -35.96 -4.48
C MET A 408 -23.07 -35.02 -5.69
N THR A 409 -22.25 -35.37 -6.67
CA THR A 409 -22.12 -34.63 -7.92
C THR A 409 -22.34 -35.59 -9.08
N PRO A 410 -23.23 -35.33 -10.03
CA PRO A 410 -23.32 -36.15 -11.24
C PRO A 410 -22.01 -36.14 -12.00
N GLU A 411 -21.62 -37.23 -12.61
CA GLU A 411 -20.46 -37.29 -13.49
C GLU A 411 -20.93 -37.20 -14.94
N ILE A 412 -20.67 -36.05 -15.61
CA ILE A 412 -21.05 -35.80 -16.98
C ILE A 412 -20.15 -36.62 -17.92
N SER A 413 -20.79 -37.37 -18.82
CA SER A 413 -20.15 -38.01 -19.94
C SER A 413 -20.20 -37.07 -21.15
N LEU A 414 -19.06 -36.62 -21.63
CA LEU A 414 -19.00 -35.80 -22.83
C LEU A 414 -19.47 -36.61 -24.04
N PRO A 415 -20.21 -35.98 -24.98
CA PRO A 415 -20.77 -36.68 -26.13
C PRO A 415 -19.66 -37.18 -27.07
N ASP A 416 -19.79 -38.40 -27.57
CA ASP A 416 -18.88 -39.00 -28.55
C ASP A 416 -18.89 -38.27 -29.90
N ALA A 417 -19.99 -37.59 -30.23
CA ALA A 417 -20.15 -36.83 -31.46
C ALA A 417 -20.98 -35.56 -31.19
N VAL A 418 -20.48 -34.45 -31.69
CA VAL A 418 -21.15 -33.14 -31.64
C VAL A 418 -21.45 -32.69 -33.06
N SER A 419 -22.73 -32.43 -33.36
CA SER A 419 -23.17 -31.88 -34.65
C SER A 419 -23.05 -30.35 -34.69
N ALA A 420 -23.30 -29.75 -35.84
CA ALA A 420 -23.40 -28.29 -35.98
C ALA A 420 -24.55 -27.68 -35.21
N SER A 421 -25.56 -28.46 -34.81
CA SER A 421 -26.78 -27.94 -34.19
C SER A 421 -27.20 -28.67 -32.91
N GLY A 422 -26.33 -29.54 -32.34
CA GLY A 422 -26.68 -30.25 -31.10
C GLY A 422 -25.82 -31.47 -30.81
N PHE A 423 -26.08 -32.07 -29.66
CA PHE A 423 -25.42 -33.27 -29.15
C PHE A 423 -26.32 -33.96 -28.12
N THR A 424 -26.02 -35.22 -27.81
CA THR A 424 -26.64 -35.93 -26.69
C THR A 424 -25.72 -35.81 -25.46
N LEU A 425 -26.25 -35.29 -24.36
CA LEU A 425 -25.58 -35.20 -23.08
C LEU A 425 -25.96 -36.39 -22.22
N GLY A 426 -24.96 -37.08 -21.63
CA GLY A 426 -25.16 -38.16 -20.68
C GLY A 426 -24.50 -37.90 -19.35
N TRP A 427 -24.91 -38.58 -18.28
CA TRP A 427 -24.26 -38.56 -16.96
C TRP A 427 -24.51 -39.84 -16.20
N ASN A 428 -23.69 -40.09 -15.17
CA ASN A 428 -23.87 -41.24 -14.31
C ASN A 428 -25.00 -41.00 -13.31
N PRO A 429 -25.89 -42.01 -13.06
CA PRO A 429 -26.96 -41.87 -12.10
C PRO A 429 -26.44 -41.70 -10.67
N LEU A 430 -27.07 -40.80 -9.91
CA LEU A 430 -26.81 -40.66 -8.47
C LEU A 430 -27.73 -41.62 -7.69
N PRO A 431 -27.18 -42.32 -6.69
CA PRO A 431 -28.00 -43.17 -5.79
C PRO A 431 -29.07 -42.34 -5.09
N GLY A 432 -30.36 -42.70 -5.33
CA GLY A 432 -31.49 -42.03 -4.70
C GLY A 432 -32.07 -40.84 -5.48
N ALA A 433 -31.50 -40.45 -6.61
CA ALA A 433 -32.07 -39.43 -7.44
C ALA A 433 -33.42 -39.87 -8.04
N GLU A 434 -34.41 -38.99 -7.94
CA GLU A 434 -35.73 -39.14 -8.53
C GLU A 434 -35.91 -38.29 -9.80
N ASP A 435 -35.08 -37.24 -9.93
CA ASP A 435 -35.11 -36.31 -11.07
C ASP A 435 -33.71 -35.70 -11.29
N TYR A 436 -33.47 -35.22 -12.52
CA TYR A 436 -32.29 -34.40 -12.85
C TYR A 436 -32.75 -33.13 -13.54
N SER A 437 -32.02 -32.03 -13.20
CA SER A 437 -32.19 -30.73 -13.85
C SER A 437 -30.97 -30.46 -14.73
N VAL A 438 -31.22 -30.10 -16.00
CA VAL A 438 -30.19 -29.78 -16.98
C VAL A 438 -30.39 -28.34 -17.47
N THR A 439 -29.31 -27.57 -17.40
CA THR A 439 -29.28 -26.22 -17.97
C THR A 439 -28.16 -26.12 -19.00
N VAL A 440 -28.48 -25.53 -20.16
CA VAL A 440 -27.50 -25.21 -21.21
C VAL A 440 -27.35 -23.70 -21.32
N SER A 441 -26.15 -23.21 -21.32
CA SER A 441 -25.84 -21.79 -21.49
C SER A 441 -24.85 -21.59 -22.60
N GLU A 442 -25.03 -20.53 -23.39
CA GLU A 442 -24.16 -20.13 -24.49
C GLU A 442 -23.10 -19.19 -23.98
N LYS A 443 -21.84 -19.40 -24.42
CA LYS A 443 -20.73 -18.48 -24.13
C LYS A 443 -20.97 -17.13 -24.81
N SER A 444 -20.96 -16.08 -24.05
CA SER A 444 -21.13 -14.70 -24.50
C SER A 444 -20.14 -13.78 -23.81
N TYR A 445 -20.11 -12.54 -24.22
CA TYR A 445 -19.28 -11.51 -23.58
C TYR A 445 -20.14 -10.28 -23.30
N GLY A 446 -20.01 -9.75 -22.09
CA GLY A 446 -20.69 -8.57 -21.60
C GLY A 446 -20.15 -7.26 -22.21
N GLU A 447 -20.60 -6.15 -21.67
CA GLU A 447 -20.09 -4.84 -22.06
C GLU A 447 -18.60 -4.71 -21.73
N THR A 448 -17.87 -4.03 -22.62
CA THR A 448 -16.42 -3.83 -22.45
C THR A 448 -16.12 -2.97 -21.22
N GLU A 449 -15.27 -3.45 -20.37
CA GLU A 449 -14.70 -2.78 -19.19
C GLU A 449 -13.23 -2.43 -19.43
N SER A 450 -12.62 -1.65 -18.54
CA SER A 450 -11.21 -1.35 -18.60
C SER A 450 -10.55 -1.43 -17.23
N SER A 451 -9.31 -1.92 -17.21
CA SER A 451 -8.40 -1.88 -16.07
C SER A 451 -7.20 -1.01 -16.42
N THR A 452 -6.80 -0.13 -15.51
CA THR A 452 -5.66 0.77 -15.70
C THR A 452 -4.61 0.53 -14.63
N CYS A 453 -3.33 0.69 -14.99
CA CYS A 453 -2.21 0.61 -14.07
C CYS A 453 -1.17 1.68 -14.39
N ASP A 454 -0.96 2.61 -13.45
CA ASP A 454 0.05 3.67 -13.51
C ASP A 454 1.24 3.41 -12.57
N PHE A 455 1.27 2.22 -11.94
CA PHE A 455 2.28 1.77 -10.99
C PHE A 455 2.38 2.58 -9.67
N SER A 456 1.47 3.47 -9.39
CA SER A 456 1.29 4.02 -8.04
C SER A 456 0.72 2.96 -7.10
N GLU A 457 -0.16 2.11 -7.64
CA GLU A 457 -0.72 0.91 -7.02
C GLU A 457 -0.71 -0.25 -8.03
N TRP A 458 -0.87 -1.47 -7.54
CA TRP A 458 -1.02 -2.66 -8.37
C TRP A 458 -2.47 -3.15 -8.32
N PRO A 459 -3.30 -2.77 -9.32
CA PRO A 459 -4.67 -3.27 -9.40
C PRO A 459 -4.72 -4.78 -9.60
N GLU A 460 -5.84 -5.38 -9.26
CA GLU A 460 -6.09 -6.80 -9.49
C GLU A 460 -5.87 -7.18 -10.96
N GLY A 461 -5.25 -8.33 -11.16
CA GLY A 461 -4.88 -8.84 -12.49
C GLY A 461 -3.53 -8.34 -13.02
N TRP A 462 -2.96 -7.27 -12.49
CA TRP A 462 -1.66 -6.76 -12.93
C TRP A 462 -0.49 -7.35 -12.16
N SER A 463 0.56 -7.72 -12.87
CA SER A 463 1.79 -8.24 -12.31
C SER A 463 3.02 -7.90 -13.16
N SER A 464 4.22 -8.01 -12.59
CA SER A 464 5.49 -7.82 -13.31
C SER A 464 6.60 -8.68 -12.74
N SER A 465 7.57 -9.03 -13.58
CA SER A 465 8.84 -9.64 -13.14
C SER A 465 9.79 -8.64 -12.47
N SER A 466 9.61 -7.33 -12.73
CA SER A 466 10.42 -6.26 -12.14
C SER A 466 9.61 -5.48 -11.11
N ALA A 467 10.23 -5.17 -9.98
CA ALA A 467 9.66 -4.28 -8.96
C ALA A 467 10.30 -2.87 -8.99
N LYS A 468 11.16 -2.59 -9.99
CA LYS A 468 11.92 -1.36 -10.03
C LYS A 468 11.12 -0.21 -10.63
N LEU A 469 10.83 0.80 -9.83
CA LEU A 469 10.18 2.02 -10.26
C LEU A 469 11.20 3.09 -10.67
N ASN A 470 10.92 3.77 -11.78
CA ASN A 470 11.69 4.92 -12.24
C ASN A 470 11.00 6.21 -11.81
N LYS A 471 11.58 6.89 -10.81
CA LYS A 471 11.06 8.14 -10.24
C LYS A 471 11.71 9.39 -10.87
N ALA A 472 12.61 9.23 -11.85
CA ALA A 472 13.38 10.31 -12.44
C ALA A 472 12.72 10.99 -13.65
N MET A 473 11.40 10.97 -13.77
CA MET A 473 10.63 11.57 -14.87
C MET A 473 11.05 11.04 -16.27
N PHE A 474 11.54 9.82 -16.34
CA PHE A 474 11.84 9.15 -17.60
C PHE A 474 10.59 8.49 -18.22
N GLY A 475 9.58 8.21 -17.42
CA GLY A 475 8.24 7.78 -17.80
C GLY A 475 7.37 8.93 -18.33
N ASN A 476 6.11 8.67 -18.60
CA ASN A 476 5.11 9.69 -18.94
C ASN A 476 4.65 10.44 -17.68
N SER A 477 4.52 9.69 -16.59
CA SER A 477 4.22 10.19 -15.24
C SER A 477 5.22 9.62 -14.25
N SER A 478 5.05 9.84 -12.95
CA SER A 478 5.85 9.23 -11.89
C SER A 478 4.91 8.66 -10.82
N PRO A 479 5.11 7.42 -10.42
CA PRO A 479 6.18 6.49 -10.80
C PRO A 479 5.89 5.76 -12.13
N ALA A 480 6.92 5.32 -12.83
CA ALA A 480 6.81 4.46 -14.01
C ALA A 480 7.62 3.15 -13.79
N LEU A 481 7.19 2.03 -14.35
CA LEU A 481 7.88 0.75 -14.16
C LEU A 481 9.12 0.67 -15.06
N GLN A 482 10.26 0.28 -14.49
CA GLN A 482 11.50 0.05 -15.22
C GLN A 482 11.73 -1.44 -15.46
N LEU A 483 11.82 -1.85 -16.73
CA LEU A 483 12.24 -3.17 -17.16
C LEU A 483 13.71 -3.11 -17.56
N GLY A 484 14.58 -3.79 -16.85
CA GLY A 484 16.05 -3.63 -16.96
C GLY A 484 16.78 -4.86 -17.46
N ASP A 485 16.22 -6.04 -17.32
CA ASP A 485 16.79 -7.31 -17.74
C ASP A 485 16.07 -7.89 -18.95
N ASP A 486 16.79 -8.67 -19.74
CA ASP A 486 16.20 -9.32 -20.92
C ASP A 486 15.15 -10.34 -20.49
N GLY A 487 13.95 -10.22 -21.05
CA GLY A 487 12.82 -11.04 -20.65
C GLY A 487 11.98 -10.48 -19.49
N ASP A 488 12.34 -9.34 -18.90
CA ASP A 488 11.45 -8.65 -17.96
C ASP A 488 10.11 -8.35 -18.60
N TYR A 489 9.00 -8.46 -17.84
CA TYR A 489 7.66 -8.28 -18.37
C TYR A 489 6.70 -7.58 -17.41
N VAL A 490 5.63 -7.04 -18.01
CA VAL A 490 4.37 -6.66 -17.35
C VAL A 490 3.27 -7.53 -17.93
N GLU A 491 2.38 -8.02 -17.09
CA GLU A 491 1.29 -8.91 -17.45
C GLU A 491 -0.03 -8.43 -16.86
N PHE A 492 -1.10 -8.56 -17.65
CA PHE A 492 -2.47 -8.44 -17.19
C PHE A 492 -3.19 -9.77 -17.42
N ASP A 493 -3.76 -10.34 -16.34
CA ASP A 493 -4.65 -11.50 -16.34
C ASP A 493 -6.06 -11.01 -15.99
N SER A 494 -6.98 -11.18 -16.92
CA SER A 494 -8.37 -10.76 -16.78
C SER A 494 -9.26 -11.79 -16.06
N ASP A 495 -8.68 -12.81 -15.44
CA ASP A 495 -9.40 -13.91 -14.77
C ASP A 495 -10.41 -14.61 -15.69
N GLY A 496 -9.98 -14.96 -16.91
CA GLY A 496 -10.78 -15.68 -17.90
C GLY A 496 -11.69 -14.82 -18.77
N ASN A 497 -11.79 -13.51 -18.54
CA ASN A 497 -12.50 -12.59 -19.41
C ASN A 497 -11.75 -12.39 -20.74
N ARG A 498 -12.43 -11.94 -21.79
CA ARG A 498 -11.79 -11.70 -23.07
C ARG A 498 -11.13 -10.34 -23.10
N ILE A 499 -9.81 -10.29 -23.29
CA ILE A 499 -9.08 -9.07 -23.53
C ILE A 499 -9.33 -8.59 -24.97
N ASP A 500 -9.70 -7.32 -25.12
CA ASP A 500 -10.00 -6.69 -26.41
C ASP A 500 -8.82 -5.84 -26.91
N THR A 501 -8.31 -4.93 -26.06
CA THR A 501 -7.19 -4.05 -26.41
C THR A 501 -6.22 -3.85 -25.25
N LEU A 502 -4.96 -3.58 -25.59
CA LEU A 502 -3.94 -3.15 -24.65
C LEU A 502 -3.33 -1.84 -25.14
N SER A 503 -3.30 -0.82 -24.29
CA SER A 503 -2.57 0.42 -24.58
C SER A 503 -1.68 0.82 -23.40
N PHE A 504 -0.55 1.45 -23.70
CA PHE A 504 0.39 1.93 -22.69
C PHE A 504 1.37 2.93 -23.28
N TRP A 505 2.07 3.65 -22.43
CA TRP A 505 3.18 4.50 -22.81
C TRP A 505 4.51 3.78 -22.59
N ALA A 506 5.46 3.93 -23.53
CA ALA A 506 6.77 3.32 -23.43
C ALA A 506 7.88 4.25 -23.90
N ARG A 507 9.04 4.16 -23.26
CA ARG A 507 10.27 4.85 -23.64
C ARG A 507 11.49 3.98 -23.37
N SER A 508 12.43 3.99 -24.29
CA SER A 508 13.67 3.22 -24.14
C SER A 508 14.88 4.13 -23.96
N GLN A 509 15.86 3.66 -23.22
CA GLN A 509 17.16 4.31 -23.12
C GLN A 509 17.99 4.15 -24.40
N SER A 510 17.73 3.11 -25.19
CA SER A 510 18.47 2.80 -26.43
C SER A 510 17.53 2.41 -27.56
N ALA A 511 17.81 2.87 -28.77
CA ALA A 511 17.10 2.48 -30.00
C ALA A 511 17.38 1.02 -30.42
N SER A 512 18.31 0.31 -29.77
CA SER A 512 18.56 -1.11 -30.00
C SER A 512 17.63 -2.04 -29.24
N ASN A 513 16.80 -1.48 -28.33
CA ASN A 513 15.85 -2.25 -27.56
C ASN A 513 14.55 -2.48 -28.35
N ARG A 514 13.94 -3.61 -28.08
CA ARG A 514 12.64 -4.02 -28.60
C ARG A 514 11.73 -4.45 -27.46
N MET A 515 10.46 -4.61 -27.74
CA MET A 515 9.53 -5.33 -26.92
C MET A 515 8.71 -6.32 -27.75
N ARG A 516 8.16 -7.32 -27.09
CA ARG A 516 7.26 -8.29 -27.67
C ARG A 516 5.97 -8.32 -26.89
N ILE A 517 4.87 -8.38 -27.59
CA ILE A 517 3.54 -8.58 -26.99
C ILE A 517 3.19 -10.05 -27.19
N ASP A 518 2.92 -10.74 -26.10
CA ASP A 518 2.45 -12.13 -26.10
C ASP A 518 1.04 -12.17 -25.47
N TYR A 519 0.23 -13.12 -25.91
CA TYR A 519 -1.09 -13.37 -25.35
C TYR A 519 -1.33 -14.85 -25.10
N ARG A 520 -2.29 -15.15 -24.23
CA ARG A 520 -2.63 -16.52 -23.83
C ARG A 520 -4.12 -16.65 -23.57
N ALA A 521 -4.75 -17.71 -24.08
CA ALA A 521 -6.14 -18.05 -23.74
C ALA A 521 -6.26 -18.55 -22.29
N ALA A 522 -7.44 -18.44 -21.69
CA ALA A 522 -7.70 -18.85 -20.30
C ALA A 522 -7.39 -20.33 -20.04
N ASP A 523 -7.55 -21.18 -21.05
CA ASP A 523 -7.41 -22.63 -21.00
C ASP A 523 -6.01 -23.12 -21.48
N SER A 524 -5.08 -22.21 -21.73
CA SER A 524 -3.72 -22.53 -22.24
C SER A 524 -2.65 -22.04 -21.27
N ASP A 525 -1.61 -22.85 -21.11
CA ASP A 525 -0.38 -22.44 -20.40
C ASP A 525 0.67 -21.84 -21.36
N GLU A 526 0.43 -21.87 -22.67
CA GLU A 526 1.39 -21.44 -23.69
C GLU A 526 1.06 -20.03 -24.19
N PHE A 527 2.05 -19.14 -24.15
CA PHE A 527 1.95 -17.81 -24.74
C PHE A 527 2.21 -17.86 -26.24
N THR A 528 1.38 -17.12 -26.98
CA THR A 528 1.52 -16.92 -28.42
C THR A 528 2.01 -15.49 -28.67
N PRO A 529 3.13 -15.31 -29.40
CA PRO A 529 3.58 -13.97 -29.79
C PRO A 529 2.60 -13.30 -30.73
N LEU A 530 2.19 -12.06 -30.39
CA LEU A 530 1.37 -11.21 -31.25
C LEU A 530 2.24 -10.38 -32.20
N THR A 531 3.20 -9.66 -31.66
CA THR A 531 4.05 -8.75 -32.44
C THR A 531 5.31 -8.37 -31.69
N GLU A 532 6.34 -7.96 -32.44
CA GLU A 532 7.52 -7.28 -31.91
C GLU A 532 7.53 -5.81 -32.35
N VAL A 533 7.96 -4.92 -31.45
CA VAL A 533 8.00 -3.48 -31.69
C VAL A 533 9.37 -2.91 -31.36
N GLU A 534 9.89 -2.07 -32.25
CA GLU A 534 11.10 -1.28 -32.00
C GLU A 534 10.78 -0.12 -31.05
N LEU A 535 11.62 0.05 -30.03
CA LEU A 535 11.39 1.05 -29.01
C LEU A 535 12.04 2.39 -29.37
N SER A 536 11.29 3.48 -29.16
CA SER A 536 11.76 4.84 -29.32
C SER A 536 12.49 5.36 -28.07
N THR A 537 13.52 6.17 -28.28
CA THR A 537 14.15 6.96 -27.20
C THR A 537 13.34 8.21 -26.84
N GLN A 538 12.34 8.55 -27.67
CA GLN A 538 11.35 9.57 -27.36
C GLN A 538 10.08 8.89 -26.87
N GLY A 539 9.50 9.13 -25.81
CA GLY A 539 8.30 8.43 -25.34
C GLY A 539 7.18 8.37 -26.38
N GLN A 540 6.46 7.27 -26.39
CA GLN A 540 5.37 7.02 -27.33
C GLN A 540 4.23 6.23 -26.68
N LYS A 541 2.98 6.57 -27.00
CA LYS A 541 1.82 5.75 -26.66
C LYS A 541 1.65 4.66 -27.73
N LEU A 542 1.43 3.44 -27.30
CA LEU A 542 1.24 2.26 -28.13
C LEU A 542 -0.12 1.65 -27.83
N SER A 543 -0.74 1.03 -28.84
CA SER A 543 -2.03 0.35 -28.68
C SER A 543 -2.09 -0.85 -29.60
N PHE A 544 -2.68 -1.95 -29.11
CA PHE A 544 -2.77 -3.23 -29.80
C PHE A 544 -4.16 -3.84 -29.61
N ASP A 545 -4.74 -4.33 -30.70
CA ASP A 545 -5.88 -5.23 -30.62
C ASP A 545 -5.37 -6.62 -30.25
N ILE A 546 -5.98 -7.23 -29.25
CA ILE A 546 -5.55 -8.53 -28.73
C ILE A 546 -6.50 -9.60 -29.25
N PRO A 547 -6.00 -10.70 -29.84
CA PRO A 547 -6.83 -11.86 -30.19
C PRO A 547 -7.54 -12.43 -28.98
N GLU A 548 -8.58 -13.26 -29.19
CA GLU A 548 -9.32 -13.89 -28.10
C GLU A 548 -8.37 -14.54 -27.07
N SER A 549 -8.27 -13.93 -25.91
CA SER A 549 -7.32 -14.31 -24.85
C SER A 549 -7.77 -13.74 -23.51
N SER A 550 -7.26 -14.29 -22.43
CA SER A 550 -7.51 -13.78 -21.09
C SER A 550 -6.25 -13.22 -20.42
N VAL A 551 -5.09 -13.44 -20.98
CA VAL A 551 -3.81 -12.93 -20.47
C VAL A 551 -3.03 -12.27 -21.60
N VAL A 552 -2.48 -11.08 -21.31
CA VAL A 552 -1.58 -10.38 -22.23
C VAL A 552 -0.32 -9.95 -21.48
N ARG A 553 0.81 -10.02 -22.17
CA ARG A 553 2.14 -9.74 -21.58
C ARG A 553 2.96 -8.85 -22.50
N VAL A 554 3.57 -7.82 -21.94
CA VAL A 554 4.59 -6.97 -22.61
C VAL A 554 5.96 -7.41 -22.11
N ILE A 555 6.83 -7.87 -23.00
CA ILE A 555 8.14 -8.41 -22.66
C ILE A 555 9.23 -7.49 -23.20
N PHE A 556 10.21 -7.16 -22.36
CA PHE A 556 11.38 -6.40 -22.74
C PHE A 556 12.42 -7.29 -23.43
N MET A 557 12.86 -6.89 -24.62
CA MET A 557 13.94 -7.53 -25.38
C MET A 557 15.14 -6.57 -25.39
N LYS A 558 16.12 -6.88 -24.57
CA LYS A 558 17.23 -5.95 -24.26
C LYS A 558 18.31 -5.96 -25.32
N GLY A 559 18.52 -4.79 -25.92
CA GLY A 559 19.73 -4.48 -26.69
C GLY A 559 20.78 -3.76 -25.82
N SER A 560 20.37 -2.70 -25.11
CA SER A 560 21.24 -1.94 -24.20
C SER A 560 20.43 -1.07 -23.24
N GLY A 561 20.88 -0.94 -21.98
CA GLY A 561 20.21 -0.10 -20.98
C GLY A 561 18.90 -0.73 -20.49
N TYR A 562 17.82 0.06 -20.43
CA TYR A 562 16.50 -0.35 -19.93
C TYR A 562 15.39 0.34 -20.74
N MET A 563 14.16 -0.16 -20.57
CA MET A 563 12.95 0.54 -20.96
C MET A 563 12.11 0.92 -19.74
N VAL A 564 11.26 1.93 -19.91
CA VAL A 564 10.26 2.33 -18.93
C VAL A 564 8.90 2.25 -19.60
N VAL A 565 7.94 1.74 -18.87
CA VAL A 565 6.54 1.62 -19.28
C VAL A 565 5.65 2.29 -18.25
N ASP A 566 4.50 2.81 -18.73
CA ASP A 566 3.63 3.66 -17.92
C ASP A 566 2.21 3.70 -18.50
N ASP A 567 1.25 4.18 -17.69
CA ASP A 567 -0.13 4.44 -18.12
C ASP A 567 -0.75 3.28 -18.92
N PHE A 568 -0.69 2.07 -18.35
CA PHE A 568 -1.35 0.92 -18.95
C PHE A 568 -2.87 1.03 -18.87
N GLU A 569 -3.51 0.69 -19.95
CA GLU A 569 -4.96 0.51 -20.05
C GLU A 569 -5.24 -0.76 -20.84
N CYS A 570 -5.94 -1.71 -20.21
CA CYS A 570 -6.39 -2.93 -20.84
C CYS A 570 -7.92 -2.96 -20.86
N SER A 571 -8.51 -3.00 -22.06
CA SER A 571 -9.96 -3.23 -22.17
C SER A 571 -10.26 -4.70 -22.31
N TYR A 572 -11.30 -5.16 -21.63
CA TYR A 572 -11.74 -6.55 -21.65
C TYR A 572 -13.26 -6.64 -21.56
N SER A 573 -13.78 -7.73 -22.08
CA SER A 573 -15.22 -8.05 -22.05
C SER A 573 -15.45 -9.22 -21.09
N PRO A 574 -16.26 -9.05 -20.03
CA PRO A 574 -16.55 -10.10 -19.07
C PRO A 574 -17.17 -11.34 -19.74
N LEU A 575 -16.72 -12.53 -19.33
CA LEU A 575 -17.29 -13.79 -19.78
C LEU A 575 -18.66 -14.01 -19.14
N GLU A 576 -19.68 -14.15 -19.97
CA GLU A 576 -21.05 -14.42 -19.58
C GLU A 576 -21.54 -15.77 -20.13
N TRP A 577 -22.47 -16.37 -19.43
CA TRP A 577 -23.15 -17.59 -19.86
C TRP A 577 -24.62 -17.32 -19.97
N LEU A 578 -25.13 -17.12 -21.19
CA LEU A 578 -26.53 -16.82 -21.45
C LEU A 578 -27.35 -18.11 -21.58
N SER A 579 -28.44 -18.21 -20.85
CA SER A 579 -29.32 -19.37 -20.92
C SER A 579 -29.87 -19.59 -22.33
N VAL A 580 -29.86 -20.84 -22.79
CA VAL A 580 -30.41 -21.24 -24.08
C VAL A 580 -31.93 -21.55 -23.92
N ASP A 581 -32.74 -20.90 -24.75
CA ASP A 581 -34.21 -21.10 -24.72
C ASP A 581 -34.59 -22.59 -24.86
N GLY A 582 -35.43 -23.06 -23.93
CA GLY A 582 -35.86 -24.45 -23.88
C GLY A 582 -34.92 -25.40 -23.13
N PHE A 583 -33.74 -24.91 -22.67
CA PHE A 583 -32.78 -25.71 -21.93
C PHE A 583 -32.36 -25.03 -20.62
N THR A 584 -33.29 -24.41 -19.92
CA THR A 584 -33.08 -23.88 -18.56
C THR A 584 -33.87 -24.75 -17.60
N ASP A 585 -33.16 -25.38 -16.65
CA ASP A 585 -33.73 -26.28 -15.63
C ASP A 585 -34.66 -27.36 -16.21
N VAL A 586 -34.22 -28.01 -17.28
CA VAL A 586 -35.00 -29.08 -17.93
C VAL A 586 -34.99 -30.32 -17.06
N SER A 587 -36.14 -30.73 -16.58
CA SER A 587 -36.33 -31.99 -15.84
C SER A 587 -36.29 -33.19 -16.80
N THR A 588 -35.50 -34.22 -16.46
CA THR A 588 -35.43 -35.46 -17.22
C THR A 588 -36.04 -36.68 -16.48
N GLY A 589 -36.60 -36.44 -15.29
CA GLY A 589 -36.99 -37.52 -14.41
C GLY A 589 -35.76 -38.34 -13.98
N ASP A 590 -35.90 -39.68 -14.01
CA ASP A 590 -34.81 -40.61 -13.70
C ASP A 590 -33.90 -40.93 -14.91
N GLU A 591 -34.17 -40.31 -16.07
CA GLU A 591 -33.29 -40.48 -17.25
C GLU A 591 -31.97 -39.71 -17.07
N CYS A 592 -30.88 -40.37 -17.39
CA CYS A 592 -29.52 -39.84 -17.29
C CYS A 592 -28.96 -39.44 -18.66
N GLU A 593 -29.81 -39.03 -19.57
CA GLU A 593 -29.46 -38.62 -20.93
C GLU A 593 -30.45 -37.55 -21.42
N LEU A 594 -29.95 -36.54 -22.15
CA LEU A 594 -30.78 -35.50 -22.78
C LEU A 594 -30.26 -35.17 -24.17
N GLU A 595 -31.13 -35.18 -25.17
CA GLU A 595 -30.85 -34.69 -26.52
C GLU A 595 -30.98 -33.16 -26.53
N ILE A 596 -29.87 -32.46 -26.83
CA ILE A 596 -29.79 -31.01 -26.95
C ILE A 596 -29.70 -30.66 -28.43
N SER A 597 -30.65 -29.88 -28.95
CA SER A 597 -30.73 -29.56 -30.37
C SER A 597 -31.17 -28.12 -30.61
N GLY A 598 -31.02 -27.63 -31.84
CA GLY A 598 -31.34 -26.25 -32.18
C GLY A 598 -30.27 -25.23 -31.82
N LEU A 599 -29.10 -25.69 -31.48
CA LEU A 599 -27.91 -24.87 -31.14
C LEU A 599 -27.30 -24.21 -32.38
N MET A 600 -26.53 -23.16 -32.18
CA MET A 600 -25.77 -22.51 -33.23
C MET A 600 -24.47 -23.28 -33.50
N GLN A 601 -24.00 -23.27 -34.76
CA GLN A 601 -22.74 -23.91 -35.16
C GLN A 601 -21.51 -23.13 -34.65
N GLN A 602 -20.41 -23.81 -34.40
CA GLN A 602 -19.14 -23.23 -33.95
C GLN A 602 -19.29 -22.37 -32.69
N THR A 603 -20.25 -22.75 -31.84
CA THR A 603 -20.59 -21.99 -30.63
C THR A 603 -20.30 -22.86 -29.40
N THR A 604 -19.73 -22.26 -28.38
CA THR A 604 -19.37 -22.93 -27.13
C THR A 604 -20.49 -22.80 -26.12
N TYR A 605 -20.90 -23.94 -25.58
CA TYR A 605 -21.97 -24.06 -24.57
C TYR A 605 -21.44 -24.67 -23.29
N ARG A 606 -21.90 -24.19 -22.15
CA ARG A 606 -21.74 -24.81 -20.85
C ARG A 606 -23.03 -25.60 -20.54
N VAL A 607 -22.85 -26.86 -20.19
CA VAL A 607 -23.94 -27.71 -19.68
C VAL A 607 -23.76 -27.86 -18.18
N ALA A 608 -24.87 -27.84 -17.45
CA ALA A 608 -24.92 -27.99 -16.00
C ALA A 608 -25.95 -29.06 -15.66
N VAL A 609 -25.62 -30.02 -14.80
CA VAL A 609 -26.48 -31.12 -14.40
C VAL A 609 -26.50 -31.24 -12.87
N SER A 610 -27.68 -31.30 -12.27
CA SER A 610 -27.84 -31.60 -10.85
C SER A 610 -28.96 -32.64 -10.68
N GLY A 611 -28.86 -33.47 -9.65
CA GLY A 611 -29.89 -34.44 -9.28
C GLY A 611 -30.78 -33.93 -8.15
N TYR A 612 -31.99 -34.48 -8.03
CA TYR A 612 -32.97 -34.23 -6.96
C TYR A 612 -33.52 -35.54 -6.41
N ASP A 613 -33.55 -35.73 -5.10
CA ASP A 613 -33.98 -36.95 -4.40
C ASP A 613 -35.41 -36.86 -3.82
N GLY A 614 -36.19 -35.86 -4.26
CA GLY A 614 -37.52 -35.55 -3.69
C GLY A 614 -37.47 -34.60 -2.48
N ASN A 615 -36.32 -34.33 -1.92
CA ASN A 615 -36.11 -33.46 -0.75
C ASN A 615 -34.97 -32.46 -0.93
N GLU A 616 -33.84 -32.92 -1.45
CA GLU A 616 -32.59 -32.11 -1.60
C GLU A 616 -32.09 -32.19 -3.05
N THR A 617 -31.35 -31.14 -3.45
CA THR A 617 -30.63 -31.08 -4.72
C THR A 617 -29.16 -31.42 -4.51
N SER A 618 -28.59 -32.23 -5.40
CA SER A 618 -27.17 -32.55 -5.43
C SER A 618 -26.31 -31.35 -5.82
N ARG A 619 -25.00 -31.45 -5.71
CA ARG A 619 -24.08 -30.51 -6.35
C ARG A 619 -24.29 -30.56 -7.87
N THR A 620 -24.00 -29.41 -8.51
CA THR A 620 -24.07 -29.26 -9.96
C THR A 620 -22.77 -29.65 -10.60
N ALA A 621 -22.81 -30.61 -11.54
CA ALA A 621 -21.70 -30.85 -12.45
C ALA A 621 -21.79 -29.88 -13.63
N THR A 622 -20.62 -29.44 -14.14
CA THR A 622 -20.57 -28.61 -15.35
C THR A 622 -19.58 -29.16 -16.36
N ALA A 623 -19.89 -28.99 -17.64
CA ALA A 623 -18.96 -29.30 -18.72
C ALA A 623 -19.12 -28.28 -19.85
N VAL A 624 -18.13 -28.18 -20.73
CA VAL A 624 -18.13 -27.27 -21.88
C VAL A 624 -18.11 -28.09 -23.16
N VAL A 625 -18.96 -27.74 -24.11
CA VAL A 625 -19.10 -28.41 -25.41
C VAL A 625 -19.16 -27.36 -26.52
N THR A 626 -18.38 -27.54 -27.59
CA THR A 626 -18.43 -26.64 -28.75
C THR A 626 -19.07 -27.38 -29.94
N THR A 627 -20.09 -26.78 -30.55
CA THR A 627 -20.76 -27.35 -31.74
C THR A 627 -19.83 -27.33 -32.96
N ALA A 628 -20.02 -28.31 -33.84
CA ALA A 628 -19.22 -28.44 -35.06
C ALA A 628 -19.50 -27.31 -36.07
N ASP A 629 -18.63 -27.20 -37.08
CA ASP A 629 -18.92 -26.39 -38.27
C ASP A 629 -20.00 -27.11 -39.14
N GLY A 630 -20.77 -26.33 -39.92
CA GLY A 630 -21.86 -26.86 -40.73
C GLY A 630 -21.44 -27.78 -41.91
N SER A 631 -20.17 -28.16 -42.05
CA SER A 631 -19.59 -28.87 -43.18
C SER A 631 -19.52 -30.41 -43.02
N GLY A 632 -19.87 -30.92 -41.84
CA GLY A 632 -19.88 -32.38 -41.58
C GLY A 632 -19.97 -32.75 -40.10
N ILE A 633 -20.17 -34.06 -39.83
CA ILE A 633 -19.99 -34.60 -38.49
C ILE A 633 -18.49 -34.58 -38.23
N SER A 634 -18.06 -33.66 -37.39
CA SER A 634 -16.70 -33.77 -36.83
C SER A 634 -16.73 -34.97 -35.87
N SER A 635 -16.14 -36.14 -36.29
CA SER A 635 -15.63 -37.03 -35.27
C SER A 635 -14.74 -36.21 -34.35
N ILE A 636 -14.98 -36.18 -33.05
CA ILE A 636 -14.05 -35.61 -32.09
C ILE A 636 -12.70 -36.27 -32.41
N GLY A 637 -11.82 -35.55 -33.13
CA GLY A 637 -10.42 -35.92 -33.22
C GLY A 637 -9.96 -36.06 -31.78
N SER A 638 -9.22 -37.12 -31.48
CA SER A 638 -8.68 -37.46 -30.15
C SER A 638 -8.58 -36.25 -29.24
N PRO A 639 -9.14 -36.29 -28.04
CA PRO A 639 -9.34 -35.10 -27.20
C PRO A 639 -8.08 -34.26 -27.30
N ASP A 640 -8.22 -33.06 -27.89
CA ASP A 640 -7.18 -32.04 -27.79
C ASP A 640 -6.81 -32.00 -26.34
N LYS A 641 -5.55 -32.27 -26.06
CA LYS A 641 -4.97 -32.53 -24.76
C LYS A 641 -5.79 -32.00 -23.61
N ALA A 642 -6.39 -32.93 -22.84
CA ALA A 642 -7.14 -32.57 -21.66
C ALA A 642 -6.40 -31.43 -20.91
N TYR A 643 -7.01 -30.27 -20.80
CA TYR A 643 -6.39 -29.12 -20.12
C TYR A 643 -6.52 -29.30 -18.61
N LEU A 644 -5.54 -28.79 -17.93
CA LEU A 644 -5.46 -28.86 -16.49
C LEU A 644 -6.52 -27.95 -15.87
N LEU A 645 -7.49 -28.53 -15.19
CA LEU A 645 -8.50 -27.77 -14.46
C LEU A 645 -7.95 -27.29 -13.12
N GLU A 646 -7.31 -28.21 -12.38
CA GLU A 646 -6.94 -27.95 -11.00
C GLU A 646 -5.74 -28.80 -10.60
N ARG A 647 -4.96 -28.27 -9.65
CA ARG A 647 -3.88 -29.00 -9.00
C ARG A 647 -4.17 -29.18 -7.54
N TYR A 648 -3.90 -30.36 -7.04
CA TYR A 648 -4.07 -30.70 -5.64
C TYR A 648 -2.78 -31.32 -5.10
N THR A 649 -2.49 -31.12 -3.85
CA THR A 649 -1.47 -31.92 -3.16
C THR A 649 -1.93 -33.38 -3.07
N LEU A 650 -1.05 -34.28 -2.61
CA LEU A 650 -1.43 -35.68 -2.34
C LEU A 650 -2.51 -35.81 -1.25
N THR A 651 -2.71 -34.78 -0.46
CA THR A 651 -3.71 -34.68 0.60
C THR A 651 -5.00 -33.98 0.16
N GLY A 652 -5.13 -33.60 -1.13
CA GLY A 652 -6.37 -33.07 -1.71
C GLY A 652 -6.49 -31.55 -1.71
N GLN A 653 -5.45 -30.82 -1.29
CA GLN A 653 -5.48 -29.35 -1.31
C GLN A 653 -5.33 -28.81 -2.71
N LYS A 654 -6.17 -27.88 -3.12
CA LYS A 654 -6.00 -27.10 -4.34
C LYS A 654 -4.79 -26.19 -4.19
N VAL A 655 -3.89 -26.20 -5.14
CA VAL A 655 -2.66 -25.42 -5.11
C VAL A 655 -2.51 -24.60 -6.38
N SER A 656 -1.85 -23.46 -6.26
CA SER A 656 -1.57 -22.57 -7.39
C SER A 656 -0.56 -23.18 -8.37
N ALA A 657 -0.46 -22.58 -9.56
CA ALA A 657 0.50 -22.97 -10.60
C ALA A 657 1.96 -22.96 -10.12
N ASN A 658 2.27 -22.14 -9.11
CA ASN A 658 3.63 -21.98 -8.57
C ASN A 658 3.99 -22.96 -7.45
N TYR A 659 3.09 -23.87 -7.10
CA TYR A 659 3.36 -24.87 -6.05
C TYR A 659 4.48 -25.82 -6.49
N ARG A 660 5.40 -26.12 -5.58
CA ARG A 660 6.51 -27.05 -5.75
C ARG A 660 6.24 -28.33 -4.96
N GLY A 661 6.40 -29.47 -5.59
CA GLY A 661 6.18 -30.76 -4.94
C GLY A 661 5.35 -31.71 -5.80
N VAL A 662 4.89 -32.80 -5.18
CA VAL A 662 4.04 -33.79 -5.86
C VAL A 662 2.60 -33.31 -5.81
N VAL A 663 1.99 -33.16 -6.99
CA VAL A 663 0.59 -32.77 -7.15
C VAL A 663 -0.22 -33.84 -7.85
N ILE A 664 -1.53 -33.84 -7.62
CA ILE A 664 -2.53 -34.52 -8.44
C ILE A 664 -3.14 -33.44 -9.33
N GLU A 665 -2.90 -33.54 -10.62
CA GLU A 665 -3.49 -32.67 -11.63
C GLU A 665 -4.80 -33.27 -12.09
N ARG A 666 -5.89 -32.49 -12.01
CA ARG A 666 -7.21 -32.86 -12.54
C ARG A 666 -7.38 -32.19 -13.90
N TYR A 667 -7.73 -32.96 -14.89
CA TYR A 667 -7.89 -32.50 -16.26
C TYR A 667 -9.36 -32.41 -16.66
N SER A 668 -9.63 -31.61 -17.70
CA SER A 668 -10.97 -31.40 -18.26
C SER A 668 -11.65 -32.68 -18.79
N ASP A 669 -10.87 -33.73 -19.08
CA ASP A 669 -11.35 -35.05 -19.47
C ASP A 669 -11.72 -35.96 -18.27
N GLY A 670 -11.77 -35.39 -17.05
CA GLY A 670 -12.02 -36.13 -15.82
C GLY A 670 -10.84 -36.99 -15.34
N THR A 671 -9.73 -37.04 -16.09
CA THR A 671 -8.55 -37.81 -15.67
C THR A 671 -7.78 -37.05 -14.60
N THR A 672 -7.12 -37.82 -13.73
CA THR A 672 -6.17 -37.25 -12.75
C THR A 672 -4.78 -37.81 -13.04
N ARG A 673 -3.75 -36.95 -12.93
CA ARG A 673 -2.37 -37.34 -13.12
C ARG A 673 -1.52 -36.89 -11.94
N LYS A 674 -0.68 -37.78 -11.45
CA LYS A 674 0.30 -37.41 -10.42
C LYS A 674 1.55 -36.85 -11.10
N ARG A 675 1.95 -35.63 -10.74
CA ARG A 675 3.11 -34.93 -11.30
C ARG A 675 4.00 -34.36 -10.21
N LEU A 676 5.29 -34.40 -10.42
CA LEU A 676 6.27 -33.71 -9.60
C LEU A 676 6.61 -32.37 -10.28
N ILE A 677 6.34 -31.26 -9.60
CA ILE A 677 6.69 -29.90 -10.04
C ILE A 677 8.02 -29.54 -9.38
N ILE A 678 9.07 -29.36 -10.20
CA ILE A 678 10.46 -29.07 -9.78
C ILE A 678 10.76 -27.74 -10.38
N ASP A 679 10.81 -26.78 -10.53
CA ASP A 679 11.15 -25.48 -11.22
C ASP A 679 10.38 -25.21 -12.54
#